data_a277a24294fc7e808116ee7e4e0752ff
#
_entry.id   a277a24294fc7e808116ee7e4e0752ff
#
_cell.length_a   1.000
_cell.length_b   1.000
_cell.length_c   1.000
_cell.angle_alpha   90.00
_cell.angle_beta   90.00
_cell.angle_gamma   90.00
#
_symmetry.space_group_name_H-M   'P 1'
#
loop_
_entity.id
_entity.type
_entity.pdbx_description
1 polymer ?
#
loop_
_entity_poly.entity_id
_entity_poly.type
_entity_poly.pdbx_seq_one_letter_code
_entity_poly.pdbx_strand_id
1 'polypeptide(L)'
;MKKGLSRRNLFKYMGVGGATAVVAGCEKKPEKLIPMLVPPTDYEYTPQTAYQYMTTCRECDAACGMMVTTREHRAQKAEGNPNHPVNQGALCARGQASLQTLYNPNRHAHPLADGKQIPWEEGMQQFSAIIQAASGAIAYLGKPASGSEGDFVDEWLQAAGGGQRFKFNLLTQKSQTEANKIAFDHADVPEYAFEKAGVVFNFSTDFLENWGNPVENARRFTDMHVYKNGRKNKFIHISPQVSLTGAKADRWIVINPGTEGLVALAIASVIQKENGTYKFLKKYLQAYSPEKVAEATGVSAEILSELAIDAMEHGPLLALGGGNVSATDQSVETLVAVNILNAVSGALNKTILFSDQTAPESSTHQDLTQLISDLNAGKIKLLIVDDSNPVYALPPSMGFLQAMKKVFVVSLASQKSETTHAANLVLPALTAYESWGDAFPRNGVRSIQQPVMSTVNMFDARAREDILLSVAKSVNKKAFSGNSSYLDYLQNIWQKIQRKVGDRRNFDSFWISVLENGGIFEKPKFIRASLNRRVASVKLNDPGMAGSDGLTLLPTTSLLLGDGSGANKPWLQEVPDPMSQIVWDSWMEINPDTAQKLGINDRAIVEVSTPYGSVQATAYYHFGIHRNAIAIPMGQGHQHSGDVADGFGINVMELLPDQMDKAGSLVFVGAKAKLKLINEKSYTVNTDGNARQLGRDISAATTVEELKHPEKHSAGHNRPVEFYPDRSETAGYYKPYRWGMTIDLDRCNGCSACVVACYAENNLPVVGKVRTAIGREMSWIRLERYIEGYGDDFETRFSPMLCQHCGNAGCETVCPVYATYHNPEGLNAMVYNRCVGTRYCSNNCAYKVRRFNWF
;
A
#
# COMPACT_ATOMS: atom_id res chain seq x y z
N MET A 1 48.04 -52.68 43.37
CA MET A 1 47.80 -51.30 43.81
C MET A 1 47.65 -50.40 42.63
N LYS A 2 46.43 -49.98 42.34
CA LYS A 2 46.11 -49.01 41.26
C LYS A 2 46.38 -47.58 41.77
N LYS A 3 47.44 -46.95 41.23
CA LYS A 3 47.67 -45.50 41.51
C LYS A 3 46.54 -44.65 40.90
N GLY A 4 45.72 -44.08 41.74
CA GLY A 4 44.70 -43.18 41.35
C GLY A 4 45.34 -41.90 40.77
N LEU A 5 44.77 -41.43 39.65
CA LEU A 5 45.09 -40.11 39.04
C LEU A 5 44.80 -38.98 40.02
N SER A 6 45.79 -38.16 40.35
CA SER A 6 45.58 -37.01 41.20
C SER A 6 44.78 -35.95 40.45
N ARG A 7 43.91 -35.15 41.13
CA ARG A 7 43.11 -34.08 40.54
C ARG A 7 43.96 -33.13 39.69
N ARG A 8 45.21 -32.84 40.11
CA ARG A 8 46.12 -31.97 39.39
C ARG A 8 46.58 -32.54 38.04
N ASN A 9 46.74 -33.87 37.93
CA ASN A 9 47.06 -34.55 36.67
C ASN A 9 45.84 -34.61 35.77
N LEU A 10 44.66 -34.77 36.33
CA LEU A 10 43.42 -34.77 35.58
C LEU A 10 43.22 -33.38 34.89
N PHE A 11 43.43 -32.28 35.63
CA PHE A 11 43.36 -30.93 35.07
C PHE A 11 44.46 -30.64 34.04
N LYS A 12 45.65 -31.18 34.18
CA LYS A 12 46.68 -31.08 33.13
C LYS A 12 46.31 -31.85 31.86
N TYR A 13 45.76 -33.01 31.97
CA TYR A 13 45.28 -33.77 30.80
C TYR A 13 44.04 -33.15 30.16
N MET A 14 43.14 -32.59 30.93
CA MET A 14 41.99 -31.87 30.42
C MET A 14 42.44 -30.53 29.78
N GLY A 15 43.40 -29.78 30.30
CA GLY A 15 43.90 -28.59 29.70
C GLY A 15 44.63 -28.82 28.36
N VAL A 16 45.42 -29.88 28.26
CA VAL A 16 46.11 -30.26 27.02
C VAL A 16 45.10 -30.82 25.99
N GLY A 17 44.15 -31.61 26.45
CA GLY A 17 43.07 -32.12 25.57
C GLY A 17 42.11 -31.03 25.07
N GLY A 18 41.81 -30.05 25.93
CA GLY A 18 41.02 -28.88 25.57
C GLY A 18 41.73 -27.97 24.59
N ALA A 19 43.00 -27.69 24.78
CA ALA A 19 43.79 -26.86 23.87
C ALA A 19 43.96 -27.51 22.48
N THR A 20 44.17 -28.82 22.41
CA THR A 20 44.21 -29.54 21.12
C THR A 20 42.87 -29.60 20.41
N ALA A 21 41.75 -29.70 21.16
CA ALA A 21 40.41 -29.68 20.57
C ALA A 21 40.06 -28.26 20.01
N VAL A 22 40.51 -27.21 20.67
CA VAL A 22 40.25 -25.82 20.20
C VAL A 22 41.15 -25.50 18.98
N VAL A 23 42.39 -25.92 18.94
CA VAL A 23 43.28 -25.70 17.79
C VAL A 23 42.90 -26.56 16.58
N ALA A 24 42.41 -27.77 16.80
CA ALA A 24 41.88 -28.62 15.72
C ALA A 24 40.52 -28.14 15.19
N GLY A 25 39.74 -27.39 15.98
CA GLY A 25 38.45 -26.86 15.60
C GLY A 25 38.53 -25.62 14.70
N CYS A 26 39.71 -24.97 14.62
CA CYS A 26 39.84 -23.72 13.84
C CYS A 26 40.27 -23.93 12.38
N GLU A 27 40.75 -25.11 11.99
CA GLU A 27 41.30 -25.37 10.63
C GLU A 27 40.48 -26.28 9.72
N LYS A 28 39.47 -26.99 10.23
CA LYS A 28 38.57 -27.77 9.40
C LYS A 28 37.13 -27.39 9.71
N LYS A 29 36.39 -27.03 8.69
CA LYS A 29 34.94 -26.99 8.77
C LYS A 29 34.50 -28.32 9.37
N PRO A 30 33.69 -28.32 10.45
CA PRO A 30 33.27 -29.60 11.06
C PRO A 30 32.58 -30.44 9.97
N GLU A 31 33.11 -31.61 9.70
CA GLU A 31 32.38 -32.65 8.99
C GLU A 31 31.07 -32.84 9.73
N LYS A 32 29.99 -33.08 8.98
CA LYS A 32 28.63 -33.21 9.52
C LYS A 32 28.64 -34.04 10.81
N LEU A 33 28.32 -33.41 11.92
CA LEU A 33 28.24 -34.05 13.24
C LEU A 33 26.97 -34.92 13.38
N ILE A 34 25.98 -34.66 12.52
CA ILE A 34 24.73 -35.45 12.49
C ILE A 34 24.59 -36.01 11.08
N PRO A 35 24.59 -37.33 10.91
CA PRO A 35 24.32 -37.93 9.62
C PRO A 35 22.88 -37.58 9.20
N MET A 36 22.72 -37.14 7.97
CA MET A 36 21.36 -37.00 7.39
C MET A 36 20.72 -38.38 7.34
N LEU A 37 19.58 -38.52 8.01
CA LEU A 37 18.79 -39.77 7.96
C LEU A 37 18.24 -40.03 6.56
N VAL A 38 17.97 -38.98 5.82
CA VAL A 38 17.61 -39.04 4.41
C VAL A 38 18.51 -38.06 3.68
N PRO A 39 19.46 -38.49 2.84
CA PRO A 39 20.19 -37.56 1.98
C PRO A 39 19.21 -36.86 1.03
N PRO A 40 19.42 -35.58 0.71
CA PRO A 40 18.60 -34.94 -0.30
C PRO A 40 18.71 -35.75 -1.61
N THR A 41 17.56 -36.17 -2.12
CA THR A 41 17.47 -36.90 -3.39
C THR A 41 17.83 -36.02 -4.58
N ASP A 42 17.71 -34.71 -4.41
CA ASP A 42 18.06 -33.71 -5.40
C ASP A 42 19.24 -32.88 -4.91
N TYR A 43 20.34 -32.96 -5.63
CA TYR A 43 21.54 -32.12 -5.37
C TYR A 43 21.36 -30.65 -5.76
N GLU A 44 20.15 -30.25 -6.13
CA GLU A 44 19.83 -28.89 -6.55
C GLU A 44 19.79 -27.89 -5.37
N TYR A 45 19.84 -28.41 -4.14
CA TYR A 45 19.76 -27.50 -3.00
C TYR A 45 20.91 -27.77 -2.00
N THR A 46 21.59 -26.71 -1.60
CA THR A 46 22.61 -26.75 -0.56
C THR A 46 22.01 -26.25 0.76
N PRO A 47 22.02 -27.05 1.83
CA PRO A 47 21.53 -26.62 3.15
C PRO A 47 22.14 -25.30 3.57
N GLN A 48 21.34 -24.42 4.19
CA GLN A 48 21.70 -23.07 4.64
C GLN A 48 22.07 -22.08 3.52
N THR A 49 22.09 -22.46 2.27
CA THR A 49 22.28 -21.53 1.15
C THR A 49 20.96 -20.78 0.90
N ALA A 50 21.05 -19.47 0.75
CA ALA A 50 19.92 -18.66 0.35
C ALA A 50 19.83 -18.61 -1.17
N TYR A 51 18.63 -18.86 -1.69
CA TYR A 51 18.30 -18.67 -3.10
C TYR A 51 17.39 -17.47 -3.25
N GLN A 52 17.53 -16.74 -4.36
CA GLN A 52 16.73 -15.55 -4.65
C GLN A 52 15.95 -15.80 -5.94
N TYR A 53 14.63 -15.57 -5.87
CA TYR A 53 13.73 -15.68 -7.00
C TYR A 53 13.15 -14.31 -7.32
N MET A 54 13.28 -13.87 -8.56
CA MET A 54 12.62 -12.66 -9.02
C MET A 54 11.17 -12.99 -9.34
N THR A 55 10.23 -12.24 -8.79
CA THR A 55 8.80 -12.44 -9.00
C THR A 55 8.07 -11.09 -8.97
N THR A 56 6.74 -11.10 -9.00
CA THR A 56 5.91 -9.91 -9.06
C THR A 56 4.99 -9.83 -7.84
N CYS A 57 4.95 -8.67 -7.20
CA CYS A 57 4.01 -8.36 -6.13
C CYS A 57 2.57 -8.31 -6.66
N ARG A 58 1.62 -8.96 -5.97
CA ARG A 58 0.19 -8.98 -6.34
C ARG A 58 -0.70 -8.34 -5.28
N GLU A 59 -0.13 -7.53 -4.39
CA GLU A 59 -0.89 -6.83 -3.34
C GLU A 59 -1.74 -5.66 -3.88
N CYS A 60 -1.40 -5.13 -5.06
CA CYS A 60 -2.16 -4.12 -5.78
C CYS A 60 -1.76 -4.09 -7.27
N ASP A 61 -2.43 -3.27 -8.05
CA ASP A 61 -2.23 -3.15 -9.51
C ASP A 61 -0.86 -2.56 -9.90
N ALA A 62 -0.11 -2.01 -8.95
CA ALA A 62 1.25 -1.49 -9.19
C ALA A 62 2.24 -2.57 -9.65
N ALA A 63 1.99 -3.84 -9.32
CA ALA A 63 2.75 -5.02 -9.75
C ALA A 63 4.27 -4.82 -9.67
N CYS A 64 4.75 -4.34 -8.51
CA CYS A 64 6.18 -4.11 -8.26
C CYS A 64 6.99 -5.39 -8.43
N GLY A 65 8.18 -5.27 -9.00
CA GLY A 65 9.12 -6.40 -9.07
C GLY A 65 9.67 -6.74 -7.68
N MET A 66 9.70 -8.01 -7.37
CA MET A 66 10.17 -8.53 -6.07
C MET A 66 11.34 -9.48 -6.27
N MET A 67 12.17 -9.53 -5.26
CA MET A 67 13.20 -10.53 -5.03
C MET A 67 12.87 -11.26 -3.73
N VAL A 68 12.56 -12.54 -3.82
CA VAL A 68 12.21 -13.35 -2.65
C VAL A 68 13.35 -14.27 -2.29
N THR A 69 13.84 -14.11 -1.08
CA THR A 69 14.89 -14.99 -0.51
C THR A 69 14.25 -16.23 0.10
N THR A 70 14.70 -17.39 -0.35
CA THR A 70 14.29 -18.70 0.17
C THR A 70 15.47 -19.42 0.81
N ARG A 71 15.19 -20.14 1.87
CA ARG A 71 16.13 -21.11 2.48
C ARG A 71 15.40 -22.40 2.77
N GLU A 72 16.02 -23.51 2.48
CA GLU A 72 15.42 -24.84 2.69
C GLU A 72 14.00 -24.93 2.10
N HIS A 73 13.83 -24.42 0.87
CA HIS A 73 12.57 -24.35 0.12
C HIS A 73 11.47 -23.52 0.79
N ARG A 74 11.81 -22.61 1.71
CA ARG A 74 10.85 -21.72 2.37
C ARG A 74 11.16 -20.28 2.04
N ALA A 75 10.16 -19.54 1.57
CA ALA A 75 10.26 -18.11 1.40
C ALA A 75 10.37 -17.42 2.76
N GLN A 76 11.41 -16.63 2.98
CA GLN A 76 11.70 -16.00 4.26
C GLN A 76 11.60 -14.48 4.21
N LYS A 77 12.01 -13.87 3.09
CA LYS A 77 12.04 -12.42 2.95
C LYS A 77 11.66 -12.00 1.55
N ALA A 78 10.81 -10.98 1.45
CA ALA A 78 10.49 -10.29 0.21
C ALA A 78 11.14 -8.91 0.20
N GLU A 79 11.84 -8.59 -0.87
CA GLU A 79 12.48 -7.30 -1.11
C GLU A 79 12.14 -6.82 -2.53
N GLY A 80 12.34 -5.54 -2.82
CA GLY A 80 12.15 -5.03 -4.17
C GLY A 80 13.26 -5.50 -5.11
N ASN A 81 12.89 -5.82 -6.34
CA ASN A 81 13.87 -6.10 -7.39
C ASN A 81 14.56 -4.78 -7.83
N PRO A 82 15.89 -4.63 -7.63
CA PRO A 82 16.60 -3.40 -7.96
C PRO A 82 16.62 -3.09 -9.46
N ASN A 83 16.48 -4.11 -10.31
CA ASN A 83 16.48 -3.96 -11.76
C ASN A 83 15.10 -3.60 -12.32
N HIS A 84 14.03 -3.70 -11.51
CA HIS A 84 12.68 -3.43 -11.99
C HIS A 84 12.43 -1.91 -12.09
N PRO A 85 12.04 -1.39 -13.26
CA PRO A 85 12.00 0.06 -13.51
C PRO A 85 10.94 0.81 -12.71
N VAL A 86 9.90 0.13 -12.26
CA VAL A 86 8.82 0.73 -11.46
C VAL A 86 9.29 1.04 -10.05
N ASN A 87 9.81 0.06 -9.34
CA ASN A 87 10.10 0.18 -7.91
C ASN A 87 11.61 0.24 -7.56
N GLN A 88 12.51 -0.14 -8.45
CA GLN A 88 13.97 -0.02 -8.31
C GLN A 88 14.50 -0.41 -6.93
N GLY A 89 14.10 -1.58 -6.45
CA GLY A 89 14.49 -2.10 -5.15
C GLY A 89 13.60 -1.69 -3.96
N ALA A 90 12.66 -0.78 -4.13
CA ALA A 90 11.73 -0.38 -3.06
C ALA A 90 10.48 -1.28 -3.02
N LEU A 91 9.89 -1.44 -1.84
CA LEU A 91 8.55 -1.99 -1.61
C LEU A 91 7.80 -1.14 -0.58
N CYS A 92 6.49 -1.04 -0.71
CA CYS A 92 5.63 -0.45 0.32
C CYS A 92 5.42 -1.39 1.51
N ALA A 93 4.78 -0.92 2.57
CA ALA A 93 4.47 -1.72 3.75
C ALA A 93 3.71 -3.01 3.43
N ARG A 94 2.72 -2.96 2.53
CA ARG A 94 1.96 -4.15 2.07
C ARG A 94 2.87 -5.15 1.35
N GLY A 95 3.76 -4.68 0.47
CA GLY A 95 4.72 -5.53 -0.22
C GLY A 95 5.71 -6.21 0.73
N GLN A 96 6.18 -5.50 1.77
CA GLN A 96 7.04 -6.08 2.81
C GLN A 96 6.33 -7.15 3.65
N ALA A 97 5.02 -6.94 3.94
CA ALA A 97 4.20 -7.89 4.69
C ALA A 97 3.61 -9.03 3.84
N SER A 98 3.83 -9.04 2.54
CA SER A 98 3.10 -9.91 1.60
C SER A 98 3.32 -11.41 1.83
N LEU A 99 4.48 -11.82 2.38
CA LEU A 99 4.71 -13.20 2.78
C LEU A 99 3.77 -13.70 3.89
N GLN A 100 3.16 -12.81 4.67
CA GLN A 100 2.13 -13.21 5.62
C GLN A 100 0.89 -13.82 4.94
N THR A 101 0.62 -13.47 3.68
CA THR A 101 -0.43 -14.13 2.90
C THR A 101 -0.10 -15.60 2.65
N LEU A 102 1.17 -15.92 2.35
CA LEU A 102 1.62 -17.28 2.07
C LEU A 102 1.47 -18.22 3.29
N TYR A 103 1.83 -17.73 4.46
CA TYR A 103 1.86 -18.52 5.72
C TYR A 103 0.63 -18.27 6.61
N ASN A 104 -0.38 -17.54 6.13
CA ASN A 104 -1.55 -17.24 6.94
C ASN A 104 -2.34 -18.53 7.29
N PRO A 105 -2.56 -18.84 8.57
CA PRO A 105 -3.30 -20.05 8.98
C PRO A 105 -4.78 -20.00 8.59
N ASN A 106 -5.32 -18.83 8.30
CA ASN A 106 -6.71 -18.63 7.88
C ASN A 106 -6.93 -18.83 6.37
N ARG A 107 -5.93 -19.33 5.62
CA ARG A 107 -6.12 -19.77 4.23
C ARG A 107 -7.13 -20.91 4.16
N HIS A 108 -7.81 -21.02 3.00
CA HIS A 108 -8.60 -22.21 2.72
C HIS A 108 -7.69 -23.43 2.57
N ALA A 109 -7.87 -24.41 3.46
CA ALA A 109 -7.00 -25.59 3.48
C ALA A 109 -7.49 -26.71 2.56
N HIS A 110 -8.80 -26.80 2.31
CA HIS A 110 -9.47 -27.82 1.52
C HIS A 110 -10.64 -27.25 0.75
N PRO A 111 -11.10 -27.91 -0.34
CA PRO A 111 -12.34 -27.55 -1.00
C PRO A 111 -13.55 -27.62 -0.05
N LEU A 112 -14.46 -26.67 -0.19
CA LEU A 112 -15.68 -26.58 0.62
C LEU A 112 -16.92 -26.53 -0.28
N ALA A 113 -17.93 -27.35 0.02
CA ALA A 113 -19.27 -27.23 -0.54
C ALA A 113 -20.25 -26.86 0.58
N ASP A 114 -20.95 -25.73 0.43
CA ASP A 114 -21.84 -25.15 1.46
C ASP A 114 -21.18 -25.13 2.87
N GLY A 115 -19.91 -24.72 2.91
CA GLY A 115 -19.11 -24.62 4.13
C GLY A 115 -18.57 -25.93 4.68
N LYS A 116 -18.84 -27.08 4.04
CA LYS A 116 -18.35 -28.39 4.46
C LYS A 116 -17.20 -28.85 3.58
N GLN A 117 -16.17 -29.42 4.20
CA GLN A 117 -15.03 -29.97 3.47
C GLN A 117 -15.44 -31.12 2.58
N ILE A 118 -14.96 -31.11 1.34
CA ILE A 118 -15.12 -32.15 0.34
C ILE A 118 -13.80 -32.52 -0.32
N PRO A 119 -13.67 -33.71 -0.94
CA PRO A 119 -12.50 -34.04 -1.77
C PRO A 119 -12.41 -33.16 -3.02
N TRP A 120 -11.19 -32.96 -3.53
CA TRP A 120 -10.98 -32.21 -4.79
C TRP A 120 -11.75 -32.79 -5.98
N GLU A 121 -11.79 -34.11 -6.10
CA GLU A 121 -12.51 -34.79 -7.19
C GLU A 121 -13.99 -34.41 -7.21
N GLU A 122 -14.62 -34.41 -6.05
CA GLU A 122 -16.03 -33.99 -5.90
C GLU A 122 -16.21 -32.52 -6.24
N GLY A 123 -15.32 -31.62 -5.74
CA GLY A 123 -15.37 -30.19 -6.05
C GLY A 123 -15.22 -29.92 -7.56
N MET A 124 -14.30 -30.61 -8.23
CA MET A 124 -14.10 -30.49 -9.68
C MET A 124 -15.28 -31.04 -10.49
N GLN A 125 -15.90 -32.13 -10.02
CA GLN A 125 -17.12 -32.68 -10.64
C GLN A 125 -18.27 -31.71 -10.51
N GLN A 126 -18.51 -31.16 -9.30
CA GLN A 126 -19.56 -30.16 -9.08
C GLN A 126 -19.34 -28.92 -9.96
N PHE A 127 -18.12 -28.41 -10.04
CA PHE A 127 -17.82 -27.25 -10.87
C PHE A 127 -18.04 -27.53 -12.36
N SER A 128 -17.61 -28.69 -12.85
CA SER A 128 -17.83 -29.10 -14.24
C SER A 128 -19.33 -29.26 -14.57
N ALA A 129 -20.10 -29.87 -13.66
CA ALA A 129 -21.54 -30.06 -13.82
C ALA A 129 -22.30 -28.75 -13.89
N ILE A 130 -21.97 -27.77 -13.01
CA ILE A 130 -22.66 -26.49 -13.00
C ILE A 130 -22.33 -25.64 -14.22
N ILE A 131 -21.11 -25.70 -14.77
CA ILE A 131 -20.76 -25.04 -16.02
C ILE A 131 -21.60 -25.58 -17.17
N GLN A 132 -21.73 -26.91 -17.28
CA GLN A 132 -22.59 -27.53 -18.30
C GLN A 132 -24.05 -27.10 -18.14
N ALA A 133 -24.56 -27.07 -16.91
CA ALA A 133 -25.93 -26.63 -16.61
C ALA A 133 -26.15 -25.14 -16.87
N ALA A 134 -25.14 -24.31 -16.67
CA ALA A 134 -25.22 -22.87 -16.91
C ALA A 134 -25.32 -22.52 -18.38
N SER A 135 -24.73 -23.34 -19.27
CA SER A 135 -24.87 -23.19 -20.73
C SER A 135 -24.59 -21.78 -21.26
N GLY A 136 -23.48 -21.19 -20.83
CA GLY A 136 -23.08 -19.83 -21.21
C GLY A 136 -23.66 -18.70 -20.34
N ALA A 137 -24.58 -18.98 -19.42
CA ALA A 137 -25.09 -18.00 -18.44
C ALA A 137 -24.11 -17.88 -17.26
N ILE A 138 -22.86 -17.53 -17.56
CA ILE A 138 -21.73 -17.46 -16.61
C ILE A 138 -21.29 -16.02 -16.45
N ALA A 139 -21.09 -15.59 -15.21
CA ALA A 139 -20.34 -14.37 -14.88
C ALA A 139 -19.04 -14.76 -14.16
N TYR A 140 -17.93 -14.20 -14.61
CA TYR A 140 -16.64 -14.29 -13.95
C TYR A 140 -16.27 -12.94 -13.37
N LEU A 141 -16.10 -12.84 -12.07
CA LEU A 141 -15.75 -11.62 -11.35
C LEU A 141 -14.38 -11.81 -10.69
N GLY A 142 -13.37 -11.15 -11.22
CA GLY A 142 -12.00 -11.22 -10.70
C GLY A 142 -11.32 -9.87 -10.72
N LYS A 143 -10.09 -9.79 -10.19
CA LYS A 143 -9.29 -8.56 -10.25
C LYS A 143 -8.93 -8.19 -11.70
N PRO A 144 -8.67 -6.91 -12.01
CA PRO A 144 -8.13 -6.52 -13.30
C PRO A 144 -6.78 -7.21 -13.53
N ALA A 145 -6.63 -7.88 -14.65
CA ALA A 145 -5.38 -8.51 -15.05
C ALA A 145 -4.68 -7.64 -16.09
N SER A 146 -3.45 -7.23 -15.80
CA SER A 146 -2.61 -6.46 -16.74
C SER A 146 -1.74 -7.34 -17.65
N GLY A 147 -1.71 -8.66 -17.41
CA GLY A 147 -0.92 -9.64 -18.14
C GLY A 147 -1.76 -10.62 -18.96
N SER A 148 -1.21 -11.82 -19.15
CA SER A 148 -1.79 -12.89 -19.99
C SER A 148 -3.04 -13.53 -19.37
N GLU A 149 -3.25 -13.37 -18.06
CA GLU A 149 -4.39 -13.93 -17.32
C GLU A 149 -5.73 -13.46 -17.89
N GLY A 150 -5.80 -12.20 -18.32
CA GLY A 150 -7.02 -11.66 -18.90
C GLY A 150 -7.46 -12.38 -20.17
N ASP A 151 -6.53 -12.60 -21.08
CA ASP A 151 -6.78 -13.32 -22.33
C ASP A 151 -7.14 -14.79 -22.05
N PHE A 152 -6.46 -15.41 -21.08
CA PHE A 152 -6.74 -16.77 -20.64
C PHE A 152 -8.17 -16.92 -20.12
N VAL A 153 -8.67 -16.00 -19.29
CA VAL A 153 -10.04 -16.04 -18.76
C VAL A 153 -11.07 -15.83 -19.87
N ASP A 154 -10.79 -14.95 -20.83
CA ASP A 154 -11.68 -14.73 -21.99
C ASP A 154 -11.75 -15.97 -22.90
N GLU A 155 -10.60 -16.62 -23.17
CA GLU A 155 -10.55 -17.91 -23.89
C GLU A 155 -11.28 -19.02 -23.10
N TRP A 156 -11.13 -19.02 -21.77
CA TRP A 156 -11.78 -19.97 -20.89
C TRP A 156 -13.31 -19.82 -20.93
N LEU A 157 -13.83 -18.60 -20.84
CA LEU A 157 -15.27 -18.35 -20.95
C LEU A 157 -15.84 -18.85 -22.28
N GLN A 158 -15.14 -18.63 -23.40
CA GLN A 158 -15.53 -19.16 -24.69
C GLN A 158 -15.55 -20.70 -24.68
N ALA A 159 -14.55 -21.35 -24.11
CA ALA A 159 -14.45 -22.80 -23.99
C ALA A 159 -15.54 -23.40 -23.08
N ALA A 160 -15.99 -22.64 -22.07
CA ALA A 160 -17.07 -22.99 -21.15
C ALA A 160 -18.49 -22.79 -21.73
N GLY A 161 -18.59 -22.35 -22.98
CA GLY A 161 -19.88 -22.14 -23.67
C GLY A 161 -20.34 -20.68 -23.71
N GLY A 162 -19.50 -19.73 -23.30
CA GLY A 162 -19.79 -18.29 -23.24
C GLY A 162 -19.88 -17.76 -21.82
N GLY A 163 -20.02 -16.45 -21.71
CA GLY A 163 -20.13 -15.76 -20.41
C GLY A 163 -19.62 -14.33 -20.48
N GLN A 164 -19.67 -13.64 -19.35
CA GLN A 164 -19.22 -12.26 -19.20
C GLN A 164 -18.13 -12.18 -18.13
N ARG A 165 -17.07 -11.41 -18.40
CA ARG A 165 -16.02 -11.12 -17.44
C ARG A 165 -16.18 -9.72 -16.85
N PHE A 166 -16.19 -9.66 -15.52
CA PHE A 166 -16.18 -8.44 -14.74
C PHE A 166 -14.83 -8.30 -14.02
N LYS A 167 -14.22 -7.13 -14.14
CA LYS A 167 -12.89 -6.83 -13.60
C LYS A 167 -13.06 -5.94 -12.37
N PHE A 168 -13.17 -6.55 -11.20
CA PHE A 168 -13.48 -5.85 -9.94
C PHE A 168 -12.28 -5.12 -9.37
N ASN A 169 -12.39 -3.80 -9.29
CA ASN A 169 -11.49 -2.94 -8.55
C ASN A 169 -12.30 -1.81 -7.91
N LEU A 170 -12.31 -1.75 -6.57
CA LEU A 170 -13.02 -0.70 -5.84
C LEU A 170 -12.44 0.69 -6.15
N LEU A 171 -11.12 0.78 -6.29
CA LEU A 171 -10.37 2.03 -6.54
C LEU A 171 -10.07 2.20 -8.03
N THR A 172 -11.12 2.18 -8.84
CA THR A 172 -10.98 2.30 -10.31
C THR A 172 -10.52 3.69 -10.74
N GLN A 173 -9.75 3.76 -11.83
CA GLN A 173 -9.33 5.01 -12.46
C GLN A 173 -10.23 5.37 -13.68
N LYS A 174 -11.45 4.87 -13.74
CA LYS A 174 -12.34 5.05 -14.89
C LYS A 174 -12.70 6.51 -15.13
N SER A 175 -12.99 7.28 -14.09
CA SER A 175 -13.23 8.72 -14.18
C SER A 175 -12.03 9.46 -14.78
N GLN A 176 -10.79 9.05 -14.42
CA GLN A 176 -9.56 9.60 -14.98
C GLN A 176 -9.42 9.31 -16.48
N THR A 177 -9.67 8.04 -16.88
CA THR A 177 -9.57 7.65 -18.30
C THR A 177 -10.63 8.34 -19.16
N GLU A 178 -11.86 8.52 -18.64
CA GLU A 178 -12.92 9.25 -19.34
C GLU A 178 -12.60 10.75 -19.46
N ALA A 179 -12.11 11.38 -18.39
CA ALA A 179 -11.66 12.76 -18.42
C ALA A 179 -10.51 12.98 -19.42
N ASN A 180 -9.55 12.06 -19.48
CA ASN A 180 -8.45 12.10 -20.44
C ASN A 180 -8.93 11.92 -21.88
N LYS A 181 -9.91 11.04 -22.11
CA LYS A 181 -10.56 10.87 -23.40
C LYS A 181 -11.27 12.15 -23.86
N ILE A 182 -11.97 12.86 -22.97
CA ILE A 182 -12.60 14.14 -23.25
C ILE A 182 -11.54 15.20 -23.55
N ALA A 183 -10.49 15.26 -22.73
CA ALA A 183 -9.47 16.33 -22.80
C ALA A 183 -8.46 16.12 -23.93
N PHE A 184 -8.03 14.90 -24.20
CA PHE A 184 -6.87 14.60 -25.03
C PHE A 184 -7.10 13.55 -26.13
N ASP A 185 -8.31 12.99 -26.23
CA ASP A 185 -8.66 11.81 -27.06
C ASP A 185 -7.88 10.53 -26.70
N HIS A 186 -7.37 10.44 -25.47
CA HIS A 186 -6.66 9.28 -24.95
C HIS A 186 -7.36 8.74 -23.71
N ALA A 187 -7.85 7.50 -23.77
CA ALA A 187 -8.54 6.83 -22.66
C ALA A 187 -7.56 6.08 -21.74
N ASP A 188 -6.37 6.64 -21.50
CA ASP A 188 -5.31 6.04 -20.71
C ASP A 188 -4.97 6.89 -19.50
N VAL A 189 -4.33 6.26 -18.51
CA VAL A 189 -3.68 6.98 -17.41
C VAL A 189 -2.26 7.35 -17.86
N PRO A 190 -1.90 8.65 -17.89
CA PRO A 190 -0.57 9.06 -18.31
C PRO A 190 0.49 8.71 -17.28
N GLU A 191 1.73 8.66 -17.72
CA GLU A 191 2.88 8.67 -16.81
C GLU A 191 3.10 10.10 -16.29
N TYR A 192 3.22 10.27 -14.98
CA TYR A 192 3.46 11.53 -14.32
C TYR A 192 4.95 11.69 -14.02
N ALA A 193 5.62 12.58 -14.77
CA ALA A 193 7.05 12.82 -14.63
C ALA A 193 7.31 13.87 -13.53
N PHE A 194 7.14 13.49 -12.27
CA PHE A 194 7.37 14.35 -11.10
C PHE A 194 8.76 15.00 -11.14
N GLU A 195 9.79 14.24 -11.50
CA GLU A 195 11.18 14.70 -11.55
C GLU A 195 11.42 15.87 -12.53
N LYS A 196 10.47 16.12 -13.41
CA LYS A 196 10.51 17.26 -14.34
C LYS A 196 9.70 18.46 -13.87
N ALA A 197 8.92 18.30 -12.79
CA ALA A 197 8.09 19.38 -12.29
C ALA A 197 8.90 20.35 -11.43
N GLY A 198 8.68 21.65 -11.61
CA GLY A 198 9.17 22.69 -10.71
C GLY A 198 8.17 22.99 -9.58
N VAL A 199 6.88 22.72 -9.84
CA VAL A 199 5.81 22.79 -8.84
C VAL A 199 4.78 21.69 -9.09
N VAL A 200 4.30 21.08 -8.01
CA VAL A 200 3.21 20.10 -8.03
C VAL A 200 2.00 20.66 -7.30
N PHE A 201 0.85 20.67 -7.97
CA PHE A 201 -0.46 20.93 -7.35
C PHE A 201 -1.23 19.64 -7.25
N ASN A 202 -1.56 19.26 -6.04
CA ASN A 202 -2.27 18.03 -5.75
C ASN A 202 -3.71 18.31 -5.31
N PHE A 203 -4.66 17.98 -6.16
CA PHE A 203 -6.09 18.12 -5.89
C PHE A 203 -6.60 16.79 -5.29
N SER A 204 -6.41 16.65 -3.99
CA SER A 204 -6.94 15.53 -3.19
C SER A 204 -6.55 14.13 -3.65
N THR A 205 -5.36 13.93 -4.28
CA THR A 205 -4.87 12.57 -4.58
C THR A 205 -3.94 12.05 -3.50
N ASP A 206 -4.04 10.75 -3.21
CA ASP A 206 -3.19 10.06 -2.24
C ASP A 206 -2.05 9.32 -2.96
N PHE A 207 -1.28 10.05 -3.79
CA PHE A 207 -0.29 9.46 -4.69
C PHE A 207 0.92 8.83 -3.97
N LEU A 208 1.14 9.16 -2.70
CA LEU A 208 2.15 8.49 -1.85
C LEU A 208 1.59 7.27 -1.09
N GLU A 209 0.28 6.99 -1.19
CA GLU A 209 -0.42 5.98 -0.42
C GLU A 209 -1.01 4.87 -1.29
N ASN A 210 -2.11 5.14 -1.99
CA ASN A 210 -2.85 4.13 -2.74
C ASN A 210 -3.20 4.52 -4.19
N TRP A 211 -3.03 5.78 -4.57
CA TRP A 211 -3.39 6.23 -5.90
C TRP A 211 -2.32 5.88 -6.94
N GLY A 212 -2.73 5.23 -8.01
CA GLY A 212 -1.83 4.83 -9.09
C GLY A 212 -0.75 3.84 -8.63
N ASN A 213 0.51 4.18 -8.85
CA ASN A 213 1.67 3.40 -8.39
C ASN A 213 2.42 4.14 -7.28
N PRO A 214 2.05 3.96 -6.01
CA PRO A 214 2.59 4.76 -4.91
C PRO A 214 4.10 4.62 -4.71
N VAL A 215 4.69 3.45 -5.00
CA VAL A 215 6.14 3.23 -4.85
C VAL A 215 6.92 4.02 -5.91
N GLU A 216 6.46 4.00 -7.15
CA GLU A 216 7.06 4.78 -8.22
C GLU A 216 6.86 6.28 -8.00
N ASN A 217 5.63 6.68 -7.67
CA ASN A 217 5.27 8.06 -7.37
C ASN A 217 6.11 8.63 -6.23
N ALA A 218 6.25 7.90 -5.12
CA ALA A 218 7.05 8.31 -3.98
C ALA A 218 8.51 8.55 -4.36
N ARG A 219 9.11 7.66 -5.14
CA ARG A 219 10.49 7.79 -5.58
C ARG A 219 10.69 9.01 -6.49
N ARG A 220 9.84 9.17 -7.51
CA ARG A 220 9.90 10.31 -8.44
C ARG A 220 9.57 11.63 -7.76
N PHE A 221 8.60 11.65 -6.87
CA PHE A 221 8.25 12.82 -6.06
C PHE A 221 9.41 13.24 -5.15
N THR A 222 10.03 12.28 -4.45
CA THR A 222 11.18 12.56 -3.59
C THR A 222 12.35 13.15 -4.37
N ASP A 223 12.60 12.65 -5.59
CA ASP A 223 13.64 13.21 -6.45
C ASP A 223 13.36 14.65 -6.90
N MET A 224 12.09 15.03 -7.03
CA MET A 224 11.63 16.39 -7.32
C MET A 224 11.71 17.29 -6.09
N HIS A 225 11.22 16.83 -4.92
CA HIS A 225 10.92 17.65 -3.76
C HIS A 225 12.10 17.84 -2.81
N VAL A 226 13.15 17.00 -2.89
CA VAL A 226 14.34 17.13 -2.05
C VAL A 226 15.14 18.39 -2.38
N TYR A 227 15.71 19.01 -1.33
CA TYR A 227 16.63 20.14 -1.50
C TYR A 227 17.87 19.73 -2.30
N LYS A 228 18.11 20.39 -3.43
CA LYS A 228 19.27 20.15 -4.32
C LYS A 228 19.76 21.45 -4.92
N ASN A 229 21.07 21.63 -4.99
CA ASN A 229 21.70 22.76 -5.69
C ASN A 229 21.16 24.14 -5.27
N GLY A 230 20.91 24.32 -4.00
CA GLY A 230 20.48 25.64 -3.46
C GLY A 230 18.98 25.92 -3.59
N ARG A 231 18.17 24.98 -4.05
CA ARG A 231 16.72 25.13 -4.19
C ARG A 231 15.95 23.86 -3.84
N LYS A 232 14.68 24.03 -3.54
CA LYS A 232 13.67 23.00 -3.39
C LYS A 232 12.49 23.32 -4.29
N ASN A 233 11.98 22.37 -5.05
CA ASN A 233 10.78 22.53 -5.82
C ASN A 233 9.55 22.50 -4.91
N LYS A 234 8.46 23.14 -5.31
CA LYS A 234 7.26 23.32 -4.49
C LYS A 234 6.28 22.18 -4.61
N PHE A 235 5.66 21.83 -3.49
CA PHE A 235 4.51 20.94 -3.44
C PHE A 235 3.36 21.57 -2.67
N ILE A 236 2.23 21.81 -3.34
CA ILE A 236 1.03 22.41 -2.76
C ILE A 236 -0.10 21.40 -2.79
N HIS A 237 -0.67 21.13 -1.60
CA HIS A 237 -1.80 20.22 -1.43
C HIS A 237 -3.10 21.00 -1.30
N ILE A 238 -4.04 20.77 -2.20
CA ILE A 238 -5.33 21.43 -2.31
C ILE A 238 -6.40 20.40 -2.00
N SER A 239 -6.92 20.40 -0.77
CA SER A 239 -7.77 19.32 -0.29
C SER A 239 -8.56 19.71 0.95
N PRO A 240 -9.73 19.10 1.21
CA PRO A 240 -10.43 19.23 2.48
C PRO A 240 -9.77 18.48 3.64
N GLN A 241 -8.78 17.61 3.38
CA GLN A 241 -8.09 16.80 4.39
C GLN A 241 -6.61 16.67 4.05
N VAL A 242 -5.77 16.65 5.08
CA VAL A 242 -4.35 16.32 4.98
C VAL A 242 -4.18 14.82 5.24
N SER A 243 -3.95 14.07 4.18
CA SER A 243 -3.50 12.67 4.23
C SER A 243 -1.98 12.60 4.45
N LEU A 244 -1.41 11.38 4.45
CA LEU A 244 0.05 11.21 4.43
C LEU A 244 0.70 11.93 3.24
N THR A 245 0.04 11.95 2.09
CA THR A 245 0.49 12.69 0.92
C THR A 245 0.49 14.19 1.21
N GLY A 246 -0.60 14.72 1.76
CA GLY A 246 -0.72 16.13 2.17
C GLY A 246 0.28 16.54 3.25
N ALA A 247 0.67 15.61 4.14
CA ALA A 247 1.66 15.82 5.19
C ALA A 247 3.08 16.13 4.67
N LYS A 248 3.34 15.93 3.38
CA LYS A 248 4.61 16.31 2.72
C LYS A 248 4.52 17.62 1.95
N ALA A 249 3.36 18.30 1.95
CA ALA A 249 3.19 19.56 1.25
C ALA A 249 3.97 20.70 1.93
N ASP A 250 4.52 21.60 1.11
CA ASP A 250 5.11 22.86 1.59
C ASP A 250 3.99 23.85 1.99
N ARG A 251 2.79 23.66 1.44
CA ARG A 251 1.58 24.43 1.81
C ARG A 251 0.33 23.60 1.58
N TRP A 252 -0.57 23.59 2.55
CA TRP A 252 -1.91 23.05 2.44
C TRP A 252 -2.92 24.18 2.21
N ILE A 253 -3.73 24.07 1.16
CA ILE A 253 -4.85 24.96 0.87
C ILE A 253 -6.14 24.23 1.20
N VAL A 254 -6.79 24.67 2.26
CA VAL A 254 -8.07 24.12 2.71
C VAL A 254 -9.16 24.53 1.75
N ILE A 255 -9.91 23.58 1.25
CA ILE A 255 -11.05 23.83 0.34
C ILE A 255 -12.33 23.20 0.87
N ASN A 256 -13.48 23.72 0.44
CA ASN A 256 -14.74 23.03 0.66
C ASN A 256 -14.74 21.68 -0.09
N PRO A 257 -15.22 20.59 0.54
CA PRO A 257 -15.23 19.25 -0.09
C PRO A 257 -15.91 19.26 -1.46
N GLY A 258 -15.28 18.62 -2.46
CA GLY A 258 -15.78 18.48 -3.82
C GLY A 258 -15.57 19.67 -4.74
N THR A 259 -14.84 20.72 -4.30
CA THR A 259 -14.60 21.94 -5.10
C THR A 259 -13.23 21.99 -5.78
N GLU A 260 -12.48 20.90 -5.77
CA GLU A 260 -11.13 20.77 -6.35
C GLU A 260 -11.08 21.27 -7.80
N GLY A 261 -12.09 20.90 -8.60
CA GLY A 261 -12.16 21.30 -10.01
C GLY A 261 -12.43 22.78 -10.21
N LEU A 262 -13.20 23.43 -9.32
CA LEU A 262 -13.43 24.89 -9.37
C LEU A 262 -12.13 25.64 -9.08
N VAL A 263 -11.35 25.18 -8.10
CA VAL A 263 -10.03 25.74 -7.82
C VAL A 263 -9.09 25.59 -9.02
N ALA A 264 -9.07 24.40 -9.64
CA ALA A 264 -8.25 24.13 -10.82
C ALA A 264 -8.62 25.06 -12.00
N LEU A 265 -9.93 25.28 -12.25
CA LEU A 265 -10.38 26.20 -13.29
C LEU A 265 -10.09 27.67 -12.98
N ALA A 266 -10.15 28.07 -11.69
CA ALA A 266 -9.80 29.43 -11.28
C ALA A 266 -8.33 29.72 -11.56
N ILE A 267 -7.43 28.83 -11.16
CA ILE A 267 -6.00 28.94 -11.45
C ILE A 267 -5.76 28.96 -12.98
N ALA A 268 -6.43 28.05 -13.71
CA ALA A 268 -6.33 27.98 -15.17
C ALA A 268 -6.82 29.28 -15.85
N SER A 269 -7.84 29.98 -15.29
CA SER A 269 -8.38 31.21 -15.84
C SER A 269 -7.36 32.35 -15.79
N VAL A 270 -6.60 32.45 -14.68
CA VAL A 270 -5.53 33.45 -14.52
C VAL A 270 -4.38 33.15 -15.49
N ILE A 271 -3.88 31.91 -15.51
CA ILE A 271 -2.79 31.49 -16.40
C ILE A 271 -3.16 31.72 -17.87
N GLN A 272 -4.39 31.36 -18.27
CA GLN A 272 -4.86 31.56 -19.64
C GLN A 272 -5.00 33.02 -20.01
N LYS A 273 -5.38 33.91 -19.06
CA LYS A 273 -5.48 35.36 -19.27
C LYS A 273 -4.10 35.94 -19.59
N GLU A 274 -3.06 35.50 -18.89
CA GLU A 274 -1.68 35.96 -19.07
C GLU A 274 -1.03 35.38 -20.34
N ASN A 275 -1.14 34.08 -20.55
CA ASN A 275 -0.41 33.34 -21.59
C ASN A 275 -1.16 33.31 -22.94
N GLY A 276 -2.49 33.35 -22.94
CA GLY A 276 -3.33 33.36 -24.14
C GLY A 276 -3.23 32.09 -25.02
N THR A 277 -2.72 30.98 -24.50
CA THR A 277 -2.35 29.79 -25.26
C THR A 277 -3.52 29.16 -26.02
N TYR A 278 -4.69 29.05 -25.39
CA TYR A 278 -5.87 28.42 -25.97
C TYR A 278 -7.02 29.45 -26.11
N LYS A 279 -7.08 30.14 -27.23
CA LYS A 279 -8.08 31.19 -27.47
C LYS A 279 -9.54 30.76 -27.26
N PHE A 280 -9.87 29.47 -27.57
CA PHE A 280 -11.21 28.93 -27.41
C PHE A 280 -11.65 28.80 -25.94
N LEU A 281 -10.71 28.74 -24.99
CA LEU A 281 -11.00 28.65 -23.57
C LEU A 281 -11.34 30.01 -22.93
N LYS A 282 -11.02 31.15 -23.61
CA LYS A 282 -11.17 32.47 -23.00
C LYS A 282 -12.56 32.72 -22.42
N LYS A 283 -13.62 32.47 -23.22
CA LYS A 283 -15.01 32.67 -22.76
C LYS A 283 -15.40 31.65 -21.68
N TYR A 284 -14.96 30.41 -21.82
CA TYR A 284 -15.27 29.34 -20.88
C TYR A 284 -14.67 29.65 -19.49
N LEU A 285 -13.39 29.96 -19.42
CA LEU A 285 -12.68 30.23 -18.16
C LEU A 285 -13.11 31.53 -17.47
N GLN A 286 -13.67 32.52 -18.20
CA GLN A 286 -14.26 33.73 -17.58
C GLN A 286 -15.40 33.42 -16.60
N ALA A 287 -16.06 32.25 -16.72
CA ALA A 287 -17.11 31.80 -15.79
C ALA A 287 -16.53 31.33 -14.45
N TYR A 288 -15.24 31.01 -14.40
CA TYR A 288 -14.54 30.44 -13.26
C TYR A 288 -13.38 31.36 -12.80
N SER A 289 -13.54 32.69 -12.90
CA SER A 289 -12.50 33.57 -12.37
C SER A 289 -12.40 33.45 -10.84
N PRO A 290 -11.23 33.76 -10.23
CA PRO A 290 -11.03 33.64 -8.77
C PRO A 290 -12.16 34.26 -7.95
N GLU A 291 -12.63 35.46 -8.35
CA GLU A 291 -13.68 36.22 -7.64
C GLU A 291 -15.05 35.50 -7.67
N LYS A 292 -15.30 34.72 -8.73
CA LYS A 292 -16.58 34.01 -8.89
C LYS A 292 -16.66 32.69 -8.15
N VAL A 293 -15.51 32.06 -7.90
CA VAL A 293 -15.48 30.71 -7.26
C VAL A 293 -15.01 30.79 -5.81
N ALA A 294 -14.54 31.92 -5.31
CA ALA A 294 -14.01 32.08 -3.97
C ALA A 294 -15.00 31.61 -2.88
N GLU A 295 -16.26 32.02 -2.96
CA GLU A 295 -17.30 31.63 -1.99
C GLU A 295 -17.57 30.11 -2.03
N ALA A 296 -17.70 29.52 -3.21
CA ALA A 296 -17.97 28.10 -3.38
C ALA A 296 -16.80 27.24 -2.90
N THR A 297 -15.58 27.68 -3.13
CA THR A 297 -14.36 26.93 -2.77
C THR A 297 -13.91 27.14 -1.33
N GLY A 298 -14.31 28.26 -0.71
CA GLY A 298 -13.80 28.70 0.59
C GLY A 298 -12.37 29.27 0.53
N VAL A 299 -11.83 29.50 -0.67
CA VAL A 299 -10.48 30.03 -0.91
C VAL A 299 -10.58 31.45 -1.47
N SER A 300 -9.84 32.40 -0.90
CA SER A 300 -9.92 33.79 -1.35
C SER A 300 -9.37 33.97 -2.78
N ALA A 301 -9.88 35.00 -3.49
CA ALA A 301 -9.45 35.26 -4.85
C ALA A 301 -7.95 35.62 -4.95
N GLU A 302 -7.40 36.20 -3.88
CA GLU A 302 -5.98 36.54 -3.76
C GLU A 302 -5.12 35.25 -3.74
N ILE A 303 -5.49 34.26 -2.90
CA ILE A 303 -4.80 32.96 -2.82
C ILE A 303 -4.88 32.22 -4.17
N LEU A 304 -6.06 32.20 -4.80
CA LEU A 304 -6.23 31.58 -6.11
C LEU A 304 -5.35 32.22 -7.19
N SER A 305 -5.18 33.55 -7.12
CA SER A 305 -4.31 34.27 -8.03
C SER A 305 -2.82 34.04 -7.73
N GLU A 306 -2.45 33.95 -6.45
CA GLU A 306 -1.09 33.63 -6.01
C GLU A 306 -0.67 32.22 -6.49
N LEU A 307 -1.54 31.23 -6.39
CA LEU A 307 -1.29 29.88 -6.90
C LEU A 307 -1.04 29.89 -8.42
N ALA A 308 -1.76 30.71 -9.17
CA ALA A 308 -1.52 30.84 -10.60
C ALA A 308 -0.15 31.44 -10.92
N ILE A 309 0.29 32.44 -10.14
CA ILE A 309 1.62 33.06 -10.24
C ILE A 309 2.69 32.02 -9.92
N ASP A 310 2.54 31.26 -8.81
CA ASP A 310 3.45 30.19 -8.44
C ASP A 310 3.61 29.15 -9.55
N ALA A 311 2.51 28.78 -10.21
CA ALA A 311 2.54 27.83 -11.33
C ALA A 311 3.32 28.37 -12.54
N MET A 312 3.25 29.67 -12.81
CA MET A 312 3.96 30.32 -13.92
C MET A 312 5.44 30.53 -13.63
N GLU A 313 5.79 30.93 -12.42
CA GLU A 313 7.17 31.23 -12.02
C GLU A 313 8.02 29.98 -11.75
N HIS A 314 7.42 28.94 -11.17
CA HIS A 314 8.13 27.72 -10.77
C HIS A 314 7.89 26.53 -11.71
N GLY A 315 7.22 26.75 -12.85
CA GLY A 315 6.95 25.67 -13.82
C GLY A 315 8.21 24.94 -14.32
N PRO A 316 8.04 23.76 -14.97
CA PRO A 316 6.77 23.17 -15.38
C PRO A 316 5.89 22.72 -14.22
N LEU A 317 4.58 22.98 -14.32
CA LEU A 317 3.58 22.50 -13.38
C LEU A 317 3.34 20.98 -13.60
N LEU A 318 2.98 20.30 -12.53
CA LEU A 318 2.27 19.01 -12.56
C LEU A 318 1.04 19.13 -11.67
N ALA A 319 -0.16 19.12 -12.24
CA ALA A 319 -1.40 19.07 -11.49
C ALA A 319 -1.97 17.64 -11.48
N LEU A 320 -2.25 17.13 -10.29
CA LEU A 320 -2.79 15.80 -10.05
C LEU A 320 -4.22 15.89 -9.52
N GLY A 321 -5.10 14.97 -9.90
CA GLY A 321 -6.47 14.85 -9.40
C GLY A 321 -6.95 13.40 -9.43
N GLY A 322 -8.06 13.10 -8.73
CA GLY A 322 -8.71 11.80 -8.78
C GLY A 322 -8.49 10.90 -7.56
N GLY A 323 -8.27 11.47 -6.38
CA GLY A 323 -8.29 10.73 -5.11
C GLY A 323 -9.73 10.46 -4.61
N ASN A 324 -9.88 9.55 -3.65
CA ASN A 324 -11.19 9.18 -3.11
C ASN A 324 -11.93 10.35 -2.45
N VAL A 325 -11.20 11.24 -1.77
CA VAL A 325 -11.79 12.40 -1.11
C VAL A 325 -12.26 13.50 -2.07
N SER A 326 -12.00 13.34 -3.39
CA SER A 326 -12.54 14.16 -4.47
C SER A 326 -13.52 13.40 -5.38
N ALA A 327 -13.86 12.16 -5.04
CA ALA A 327 -14.72 11.29 -5.85
C ALA A 327 -16.20 11.61 -5.61
N THR A 328 -16.68 12.67 -6.27
CA THR A 328 -18.08 13.13 -6.29
C THR A 328 -18.79 12.65 -7.55
N ASP A 329 -20.05 12.99 -7.69
CA ASP A 329 -20.83 12.82 -8.94
C ASP A 329 -20.26 13.63 -10.13
N GLN A 330 -19.40 14.66 -9.84
CA GLN A 330 -18.72 15.49 -10.83
C GLN A 330 -17.21 15.13 -10.96
N SER A 331 -16.81 13.90 -10.66
CA SER A 331 -15.41 13.48 -10.72
C SER A 331 -14.78 13.62 -12.11
N VAL A 332 -15.53 13.27 -13.16
CA VAL A 332 -15.05 13.43 -14.54
C VAL A 332 -14.81 14.89 -14.87
N GLU A 333 -15.74 15.77 -14.52
CA GLU A 333 -15.63 17.21 -14.74
C GLU A 333 -14.47 17.84 -13.98
N THR A 334 -14.29 17.43 -12.72
CA THR A 334 -13.15 17.84 -11.88
C THR A 334 -11.83 17.45 -12.54
N LEU A 335 -11.72 16.23 -13.07
CA LEU A 335 -10.52 15.77 -13.74
C LEU A 335 -10.29 16.45 -15.10
N VAL A 336 -11.36 16.80 -15.82
CA VAL A 336 -11.25 17.65 -17.02
C VAL A 336 -10.72 19.05 -16.64
N ALA A 337 -11.16 19.60 -15.52
CA ALA A 337 -10.66 20.88 -15.02
C ALA A 337 -9.14 20.83 -14.70
N VAL A 338 -8.69 19.78 -14.03
CA VAL A 338 -7.25 19.55 -13.78
C VAL A 338 -6.48 19.38 -15.08
N ASN A 339 -7.05 18.68 -16.08
CA ASN A 339 -6.45 18.51 -17.40
C ASN A 339 -6.37 19.84 -18.18
N ILE A 340 -7.36 20.72 -18.05
CA ILE A 340 -7.29 22.09 -18.60
C ILE A 340 -6.15 22.86 -17.95
N LEU A 341 -6.02 22.81 -16.62
CA LEU A 341 -4.94 23.47 -15.89
C LEU A 341 -3.57 22.98 -16.39
N ASN A 342 -3.36 21.67 -16.50
CA ASN A 342 -2.14 21.08 -17.04
C ASN A 342 -1.84 21.56 -18.47
N ALA A 343 -2.86 21.70 -19.31
CA ALA A 343 -2.67 22.16 -20.68
C ALA A 343 -2.28 23.65 -20.76
N VAL A 344 -3.00 24.52 -20.05
CA VAL A 344 -2.74 25.99 -20.10
C VAL A 344 -1.41 26.34 -19.45
N SER A 345 -0.94 25.59 -18.46
CA SER A 345 0.38 25.76 -17.84
C SER A 345 1.54 25.18 -18.67
N GLY A 346 1.23 24.45 -19.75
CA GLY A 346 2.25 23.82 -20.60
C GLY A 346 2.88 22.55 -20.02
N ALA A 347 2.19 21.87 -19.10
CA ALA A 347 2.57 20.58 -18.52
C ALA A 347 2.45 19.41 -19.51
N LEU A 348 1.49 19.49 -20.44
CA LEU A 348 1.22 18.45 -21.42
C LEU A 348 2.46 18.15 -22.29
N ASN A 349 2.79 16.87 -22.45
CA ASN A 349 3.99 16.37 -23.12
C ASN A 349 5.33 16.72 -22.42
N LYS A 350 5.30 17.24 -21.20
CA LYS A 350 6.48 17.51 -20.36
C LYS A 350 6.43 16.73 -19.06
N THR A 351 5.47 17.05 -18.20
CA THR A 351 5.22 16.38 -16.92
C THR A 351 4.10 15.33 -17.01
N ILE A 352 3.25 15.43 -18.03
CA ILE A 352 2.20 14.45 -18.35
C ILE A 352 2.50 13.81 -19.70
N LEU A 353 2.72 12.49 -19.69
CA LEU A 353 3.23 11.73 -20.83
C LEU A 353 2.28 10.56 -21.14
N PHE A 354 1.60 10.61 -22.28
CA PHE A 354 0.75 9.51 -22.76
C PHE A 354 1.57 8.47 -23.52
N SER A 355 1.17 7.22 -23.42
CA SER A 355 1.75 6.11 -24.18
C SER A 355 0.77 5.57 -25.22
N ASP A 356 1.23 4.66 -26.06
CA ASP A 356 0.41 3.92 -27.02
C ASP A 356 -0.18 2.63 -26.44
N GLN A 357 0.05 2.38 -25.15
CA GLN A 357 -0.44 1.20 -24.45
C GLN A 357 -1.63 1.58 -23.56
N THR A 358 -2.76 0.92 -23.76
CA THR A 358 -3.95 1.08 -22.93
C THR A 358 -3.76 0.46 -21.55
N ALA A 359 -4.16 1.19 -20.51
CA ALA A 359 -4.24 0.67 -19.15
C ALA A 359 -5.24 -0.49 -19.07
N PRO A 360 -5.05 -1.45 -18.15
CA PRO A 360 -6.05 -2.50 -17.92
C PRO A 360 -7.41 -1.88 -17.57
N GLU A 361 -8.43 -2.23 -18.33
CA GLU A 361 -9.78 -1.76 -18.04
C GLU A 361 -10.33 -2.44 -16.77
N SER A 362 -10.91 -1.66 -15.86
CA SER A 362 -11.75 -2.14 -14.77
C SER A 362 -13.23 -2.04 -15.15
N SER A 363 -14.04 -2.95 -14.63
CA SER A 363 -15.49 -2.79 -14.69
C SER A 363 -15.92 -1.59 -13.84
N THR A 364 -16.89 -0.86 -14.34
CA THR A 364 -17.45 0.29 -13.64
C THR A 364 -18.43 -0.16 -12.56
N HIS A 365 -18.80 0.73 -11.67
CA HIS A 365 -19.89 0.50 -10.71
C HIS A 365 -21.22 0.26 -11.46
N GLN A 366 -21.41 0.89 -12.62
CA GLN A 366 -22.55 0.64 -13.50
C GLN A 366 -22.55 -0.81 -14.03
N ASP A 367 -21.40 -1.36 -14.44
CA ASP A 367 -21.29 -2.74 -14.88
C ASP A 367 -21.66 -3.72 -13.75
N LEU A 368 -21.24 -3.40 -12.50
CA LEU A 368 -21.58 -4.20 -11.33
C LEU A 368 -23.07 -4.09 -10.97
N THR A 369 -23.67 -2.93 -11.11
CA THR A 369 -25.13 -2.75 -10.97
C THR A 369 -25.89 -3.59 -12.02
N GLN A 370 -25.39 -3.63 -13.26
CA GLN A 370 -25.94 -4.48 -14.30
C GLN A 370 -25.76 -5.97 -13.97
N LEU A 371 -24.59 -6.38 -13.47
CA LEU A 371 -24.36 -7.74 -12.99
C LEU A 371 -25.39 -8.13 -11.91
N ILE A 372 -25.59 -7.29 -10.90
CA ILE A 372 -26.57 -7.51 -9.83
C ILE A 372 -27.99 -7.65 -10.40
N SER A 373 -28.35 -6.82 -11.36
CA SER A 373 -29.64 -6.90 -12.05
C SER A 373 -29.81 -8.24 -12.80
N ASP A 374 -28.78 -8.68 -13.50
CA ASP A 374 -28.78 -9.93 -14.28
C ASP A 374 -28.79 -11.18 -13.38
N LEU A 375 -28.09 -11.14 -12.22
CA LEU A 375 -28.20 -12.15 -11.18
C LEU A 375 -29.62 -12.24 -10.63
N ASN A 376 -30.24 -11.10 -10.30
CA ASN A 376 -31.61 -11.02 -9.79
C ASN A 376 -32.63 -11.51 -10.79
N ALA A 377 -32.43 -11.27 -12.09
CA ALA A 377 -33.30 -11.68 -13.18
C ALA A 377 -33.10 -13.15 -13.60
N GLY A 378 -32.15 -13.88 -13.01
CA GLY A 378 -31.85 -15.27 -13.38
C GLY A 378 -31.21 -15.44 -14.77
N LYS A 379 -30.68 -14.36 -15.36
CA LYS A 379 -29.94 -14.42 -16.64
C LYS A 379 -28.58 -15.07 -16.45
N ILE A 380 -27.98 -14.92 -15.26
CA ILE A 380 -26.76 -15.58 -14.84
C ILE A 380 -27.13 -16.72 -13.90
N LYS A 381 -26.58 -17.89 -14.16
CA LYS A 381 -26.81 -19.11 -13.37
C LYS A 381 -25.58 -19.51 -12.55
N LEU A 382 -24.41 -19.11 -13.01
CA LEU A 382 -23.14 -19.37 -12.36
C LEU A 382 -22.37 -18.06 -12.21
N LEU A 383 -22.03 -17.71 -10.97
CA LEU A 383 -21.09 -16.64 -10.66
C LEU A 383 -19.77 -17.26 -10.16
N ILE A 384 -18.69 -16.99 -10.86
CA ILE A 384 -17.33 -17.33 -10.41
C ILE A 384 -16.72 -16.07 -9.82
N VAL A 385 -16.26 -16.14 -8.56
CA VAL A 385 -15.54 -15.04 -7.91
C VAL A 385 -14.10 -15.45 -7.67
N ASP A 386 -13.19 -14.72 -8.31
CA ASP A 386 -11.76 -14.99 -8.28
C ASP A 386 -11.03 -13.98 -7.40
N ASP A 387 -10.53 -14.47 -6.27
CA ASP A 387 -9.67 -13.76 -5.29
C ASP A 387 -10.08 -12.30 -5.02
N SER A 388 -11.39 -12.03 -4.99
CA SER A 388 -11.96 -10.72 -4.72
C SER A 388 -13.08 -10.80 -3.68
N ASN A 389 -13.36 -9.67 -3.00
CA ASN A 389 -14.33 -9.63 -1.89
C ASN A 389 -15.40 -8.54 -2.09
N PRO A 390 -16.25 -8.67 -3.13
CA PRO A 390 -17.28 -7.67 -3.42
C PRO A 390 -18.35 -7.57 -2.33
N VAL A 391 -18.60 -8.62 -1.54
CA VAL A 391 -19.58 -8.58 -0.43
C VAL A 391 -19.17 -7.57 0.64
N TYR A 392 -17.87 -7.44 0.89
CA TYR A 392 -17.32 -6.46 1.83
C TYR A 392 -17.15 -5.07 1.20
N ALA A 393 -16.63 -5.04 -0.04
CA ALA A 393 -16.13 -3.83 -0.66
C ALA A 393 -17.21 -2.96 -1.33
N LEU A 394 -18.39 -3.51 -1.62
CA LEU A 394 -19.49 -2.75 -2.22
C LEU A 394 -20.44 -2.21 -1.15
N PRO A 395 -21.07 -1.02 -1.36
CA PRO A 395 -22.10 -0.55 -0.48
C PRO A 395 -23.22 -1.59 -0.33
N PRO A 396 -23.66 -1.92 0.90
CA PRO A 396 -24.74 -2.90 1.12
C PRO A 396 -26.05 -2.54 0.42
N SER A 397 -26.29 -1.25 0.18
CA SER A 397 -27.44 -0.72 -0.57
C SER A 397 -27.54 -1.26 -2.00
N MET A 398 -26.44 -1.66 -2.64
CA MET A 398 -26.44 -2.30 -3.94
C MET A 398 -27.11 -3.69 -3.95
N GLY A 399 -27.19 -4.38 -2.82
CA GLY A 399 -27.79 -5.69 -2.71
C GLY A 399 -27.00 -6.84 -3.35
N PHE A 400 -25.66 -6.73 -3.48
CA PHE A 400 -24.81 -7.75 -4.11
C PHE A 400 -24.94 -9.11 -3.41
N LEU A 401 -24.85 -9.15 -2.07
CA LEU A 401 -24.98 -10.38 -1.30
C LEU A 401 -26.34 -11.08 -1.53
N GLN A 402 -27.43 -10.30 -1.61
CA GLN A 402 -28.77 -10.83 -1.85
C GLN A 402 -28.91 -11.40 -3.26
N ALA A 403 -28.32 -10.74 -4.26
CA ALA A 403 -28.31 -11.21 -5.64
C ALA A 403 -27.44 -12.48 -5.79
N MET A 404 -26.28 -12.50 -5.13
CA MET A 404 -25.37 -13.65 -5.11
C MET A 404 -26.03 -14.93 -4.57
N LYS A 405 -26.91 -14.84 -3.57
CA LYS A 405 -27.65 -15.97 -3.00
C LYS A 405 -28.68 -16.61 -3.95
N LYS A 406 -28.98 -15.99 -5.09
CA LYS A 406 -29.98 -16.50 -6.07
C LYS A 406 -29.38 -17.40 -7.15
N VAL A 407 -28.05 -17.48 -7.21
CA VAL A 407 -27.30 -18.22 -8.23
C VAL A 407 -26.31 -19.16 -7.57
N PHE A 408 -25.79 -20.13 -8.32
CA PHE A 408 -24.69 -20.94 -7.81
C PHE A 408 -23.38 -20.14 -7.87
N VAL A 409 -22.65 -20.09 -6.76
CA VAL A 409 -21.42 -19.31 -6.65
C VAL A 409 -20.23 -20.23 -6.42
N VAL A 410 -19.22 -20.13 -7.27
CA VAL A 410 -17.91 -20.75 -7.11
C VAL A 410 -16.90 -19.68 -6.75
N SER A 411 -16.18 -19.86 -5.65
CA SER A 411 -15.07 -18.99 -5.29
C SER A 411 -13.74 -19.69 -5.50
N LEU A 412 -12.83 -19.02 -6.21
CA LEU A 412 -11.43 -19.41 -6.38
C LEU A 412 -10.58 -18.45 -5.55
N ALA A 413 -10.29 -18.81 -4.31
CA ALA A 413 -9.62 -17.89 -3.40
C ALA A 413 -8.63 -18.62 -2.48
N SER A 414 -7.53 -17.94 -2.17
CA SER A 414 -6.56 -18.44 -1.19
C SER A 414 -6.97 -18.12 0.25
N GLN A 415 -7.62 -16.95 0.46
CA GLN A 415 -7.97 -16.42 1.77
C GLN A 415 -9.47 -16.50 2.03
N LYS A 416 -9.84 -16.61 3.30
CA LYS A 416 -11.23 -16.44 3.75
C LYS A 416 -11.67 -15.00 3.53
N SER A 417 -12.96 -14.81 3.23
CA SER A 417 -13.59 -13.49 3.09
C SER A 417 -15.11 -13.61 3.23
N GLU A 418 -15.80 -12.49 3.34
CA GLU A 418 -17.26 -12.42 3.36
C GLU A 418 -17.86 -13.06 2.09
N THR A 419 -17.21 -12.87 0.95
CA THR A 419 -17.62 -13.48 -0.31
C THR A 419 -17.41 -14.98 -0.34
N THR A 420 -16.26 -15.49 0.15
CA THR A 420 -16.04 -16.95 0.22
C THR A 420 -16.96 -17.61 1.23
N HIS A 421 -17.29 -16.93 2.32
CA HIS A 421 -18.27 -17.43 3.29
C HIS A 421 -19.67 -17.61 2.71
N ALA A 422 -20.04 -16.75 1.78
CA ALA A 422 -21.36 -16.79 1.12
C ALA A 422 -21.39 -17.67 -0.16
N ALA A 423 -20.27 -18.25 -0.58
CA ALA A 423 -20.17 -19.07 -1.79
C ALA A 423 -20.67 -20.53 -1.55
N ASN A 424 -21.26 -21.15 -2.59
CA ASN A 424 -21.68 -22.55 -2.55
C ASN A 424 -20.51 -23.52 -2.63
N LEU A 425 -19.53 -23.21 -3.50
CA LEU A 425 -18.33 -24.00 -3.69
C LEU A 425 -17.10 -23.11 -3.58
N VAL A 426 -16.20 -23.45 -2.66
CA VAL A 426 -14.89 -22.80 -2.53
C VAL A 426 -13.79 -23.79 -2.92
N LEU A 427 -13.00 -23.45 -3.92
CA LEU A 427 -11.85 -24.21 -4.36
C LEU A 427 -10.58 -23.43 -3.97
N PRO A 428 -9.77 -23.97 -3.03
CA PRO A 428 -8.57 -23.27 -2.55
C PRO A 428 -7.58 -22.97 -3.66
N ALA A 429 -7.26 -21.69 -3.84
CA ALA A 429 -6.27 -21.24 -4.80
C ALA A 429 -4.88 -21.08 -4.16
N LEU A 430 -3.84 -21.35 -4.93
CA LEU A 430 -2.46 -21.01 -4.58
C LEU A 430 -2.28 -19.51 -4.48
N THR A 431 -1.34 -19.07 -3.63
CA THR A 431 -0.94 -17.67 -3.58
C THR A 431 0.00 -17.34 -4.75
N ALA A 432 0.24 -16.05 -4.97
CA ALA A 432 1.17 -15.58 -6.00
C ALA A 432 2.61 -16.11 -5.82
N TYR A 433 2.98 -16.52 -4.63
CA TYR A 433 4.30 -17.11 -4.33
C TYR A 433 4.43 -18.58 -4.71
N GLU A 434 3.32 -19.24 -4.99
CA GLU A 434 3.21 -20.65 -5.29
C GLU A 434 2.75 -20.90 -6.74
N SER A 435 2.42 -19.87 -7.51
CA SER A 435 1.81 -19.99 -8.84
C SER A 435 2.53 -19.15 -9.89
N TRP A 436 2.37 -19.58 -11.16
CA TRP A 436 2.84 -18.85 -12.32
C TRP A 436 1.87 -17.74 -12.73
N GLY A 437 2.41 -16.65 -13.31
CA GLY A 437 1.65 -15.55 -13.87
C GLY A 437 2.55 -14.49 -14.48
N ASP A 438 1.95 -13.40 -14.91
CA ASP A 438 2.67 -12.21 -15.38
C ASP A 438 1.86 -10.94 -15.13
N ALA A 439 2.50 -9.79 -15.28
CA ALA A 439 1.84 -8.50 -15.17
C ALA A 439 2.53 -7.46 -16.05
N PHE A 440 1.75 -6.60 -16.69
CA PHE A 440 2.23 -5.50 -17.53
C PHE A 440 1.75 -4.17 -16.95
N PRO A 441 2.37 -3.71 -15.84
CA PRO A 441 1.84 -2.59 -15.06
C PRO A 441 1.88 -1.25 -15.79
N ARG A 442 2.79 -1.10 -16.74
CA ARG A 442 2.91 0.10 -17.59
C ARG A 442 3.67 -0.16 -18.88
N ASN A 443 3.69 0.83 -19.76
CA ASN A 443 4.40 0.79 -21.01
C ASN A 443 5.89 0.43 -20.84
N GLY A 444 6.35 -0.54 -21.63
CA GLY A 444 7.71 -1.06 -21.59
C GLY A 444 8.04 -2.01 -20.44
N VAL A 445 7.10 -2.32 -19.55
CA VAL A 445 7.32 -3.22 -18.41
C VAL A 445 6.48 -4.48 -18.56
N ARG A 446 7.15 -5.63 -18.70
CA ARG A 446 6.54 -6.96 -18.72
C ARG A 446 7.19 -7.79 -17.63
N SER A 447 6.50 -7.95 -16.52
CA SER A 447 6.98 -8.65 -15.33
C SER A 447 6.50 -10.09 -15.34
N ILE A 448 7.34 -11.00 -14.88
CA ILE A 448 6.98 -12.41 -14.68
C ILE A 448 6.70 -12.66 -13.20
N GLN A 449 5.68 -13.44 -12.92
CA GLN A 449 5.43 -14.03 -11.61
C GLN A 449 5.83 -15.51 -11.69
N GLN A 450 6.94 -15.87 -11.05
CA GLN A 450 7.33 -17.26 -10.90
C GLN A 450 7.07 -17.72 -9.47
N PRO A 451 6.69 -19.01 -9.26
CA PRO A 451 6.61 -19.57 -7.91
C PRO A 451 8.01 -19.55 -7.27
N VAL A 452 8.05 -19.19 -5.99
CA VAL A 452 9.30 -19.11 -5.22
C VAL A 452 9.47 -20.31 -4.29
N MET A 453 8.42 -21.09 -4.13
CA MET A 453 8.43 -22.35 -3.39
C MET A 453 7.26 -23.25 -3.83
N SER A 454 7.31 -24.50 -3.43
CA SER A 454 6.18 -25.43 -3.56
C SER A 454 5.06 -25.03 -2.60
N THR A 455 3.87 -25.59 -2.81
CA THR A 455 2.72 -25.42 -1.91
C THR A 455 3.09 -25.75 -0.47
N VAL A 456 2.63 -24.92 0.46
CA VAL A 456 2.77 -25.16 1.89
C VAL A 456 1.95 -26.40 2.27
N ASN A 457 2.56 -27.42 2.81
CA ASN A 457 1.98 -28.76 3.02
C ASN A 457 0.66 -28.81 3.81
N MET A 458 0.35 -27.77 4.59
CA MET A 458 -0.91 -27.70 5.34
C MET A 458 -2.12 -27.23 4.50
N PHE A 459 -1.90 -26.83 3.25
CA PHE A 459 -2.95 -26.35 2.35
C PHE A 459 -3.01 -27.25 1.11
N ASP A 460 -4.14 -27.91 0.93
CA ASP A 460 -4.44 -28.67 -0.29
C ASP A 460 -5.05 -27.71 -1.32
N ALA A 461 -4.20 -26.83 -1.89
CA ALA A 461 -4.58 -25.80 -2.84
C ALA A 461 -4.00 -26.07 -4.23
N ARG A 462 -4.61 -25.52 -5.27
CA ARG A 462 -4.16 -25.65 -6.67
C ARG A 462 -4.09 -24.28 -7.34
N ALA A 463 -3.26 -24.14 -8.38
CA ALA A 463 -3.27 -22.94 -9.19
C ALA A 463 -4.66 -22.74 -9.81
N ARG A 464 -5.23 -21.55 -9.64
CA ARG A 464 -6.59 -21.26 -10.11
C ARG A 464 -6.73 -21.42 -11.62
N GLU A 465 -5.70 -21.05 -12.37
CA GLU A 465 -5.68 -21.22 -13.83
C GLU A 465 -5.64 -22.69 -14.24
N ASP A 466 -4.96 -23.54 -13.48
CA ASP A 466 -4.97 -25.00 -13.72
C ASP A 466 -6.31 -25.63 -13.32
N ILE A 467 -6.99 -25.10 -12.28
CA ILE A 467 -8.37 -25.49 -11.95
C ILE A 467 -9.28 -25.17 -13.14
N LEU A 468 -9.23 -23.95 -13.63
CA LEU A 468 -10.04 -23.48 -14.77
C LEU A 468 -9.74 -24.30 -16.04
N LEU A 469 -8.47 -24.51 -16.36
CA LEU A 469 -8.02 -25.29 -17.51
C LEU A 469 -8.51 -26.75 -17.45
N SER A 470 -8.44 -27.36 -16.30
CA SER A 470 -8.89 -28.74 -16.06
C SER A 470 -10.41 -28.86 -16.29
N VAL A 471 -11.18 -27.91 -15.75
CA VAL A 471 -12.64 -27.88 -15.92
C VAL A 471 -13.02 -27.59 -17.36
N ALA A 472 -12.35 -26.63 -18.04
CA ALA A 472 -12.61 -26.37 -19.46
C ALA A 472 -12.41 -27.61 -20.32
N LYS A 473 -11.33 -28.40 -20.08
CA LYS A 473 -11.08 -29.65 -20.80
C LYS A 473 -12.11 -30.74 -20.49
N SER A 474 -12.67 -30.78 -19.27
CA SER A 474 -13.74 -31.74 -18.95
C SER A 474 -15.05 -31.44 -19.67
N VAL A 475 -15.36 -30.17 -19.90
CA VAL A 475 -16.55 -29.70 -20.60
C VAL A 475 -16.34 -29.71 -22.13
N ASN A 476 -15.18 -29.30 -22.59
CA ASN A 476 -14.82 -29.23 -23.99
C ASN A 476 -13.43 -29.80 -24.24
N LYS A 477 -13.34 -31.05 -24.71
CA LYS A 477 -12.06 -31.77 -24.90
C LYS A 477 -11.08 -31.09 -25.86
N LYS A 478 -11.54 -30.15 -26.70
CA LYS A 478 -10.69 -29.37 -27.60
C LYS A 478 -10.21 -28.07 -26.99
N ALA A 479 -10.73 -27.67 -25.82
CA ALA A 479 -10.32 -26.47 -25.14
C ALA A 479 -8.82 -26.56 -24.75
N PHE A 480 -8.10 -25.49 -25.01
CA PHE A 480 -6.67 -25.40 -24.72
C PHE A 480 -5.84 -26.59 -25.20
N SER A 481 -6.15 -27.09 -26.43
CA SER A 481 -5.40 -28.17 -27.04
C SER A 481 -3.93 -27.75 -27.21
N GLY A 482 -2.98 -28.54 -26.67
CA GLY A 482 -1.55 -28.19 -26.69
C GLY A 482 -1.02 -27.53 -25.40
N ASN A 483 -1.87 -27.21 -24.42
CA ASN A 483 -1.45 -26.74 -23.10
C ASN A 483 -1.83 -27.79 -22.06
N SER A 484 -0.86 -28.40 -21.39
CA SER A 484 -1.10 -29.35 -20.28
C SER A 484 -1.33 -28.63 -18.96
N SER A 485 -0.72 -27.47 -18.79
CA SER A 485 -0.76 -26.60 -17.62
C SER A 485 -0.90 -25.12 -18.04
N TYR A 486 -1.16 -24.26 -17.07
CA TYR A 486 -1.11 -22.81 -17.30
C TYR A 486 0.31 -22.33 -17.61
N LEU A 487 1.34 -22.97 -17.11
CA LEU A 487 2.72 -22.68 -17.47
C LEU A 487 2.95 -22.83 -18.98
N ASP A 488 2.43 -23.89 -19.59
CA ASP A 488 2.54 -24.08 -21.05
C ASP A 488 1.86 -22.93 -21.83
N TYR A 489 0.67 -22.52 -21.36
CA TYR A 489 -0.05 -21.38 -21.93
C TYR A 489 0.78 -20.10 -21.84
N LEU A 490 1.31 -19.82 -20.65
CA LEU A 490 2.14 -18.65 -20.37
C LEU A 490 3.40 -18.63 -21.23
N GLN A 491 4.13 -19.76 -21.33
CA GLN A 491 5.31 -19.89 -22.18
C GLN A 491 4.98 -19.65 -23.66
N ASN A 492 3.84 -20.12 -24.15
CA ASN A 492 3.40 -19.84 -25.51
C ASN A 492 3.16 -18.34 -25.75
N ILE A 493 2.63 -17.61 -24.76
CA ILE A 493 2.49 -16.15 -24.85
C ILE A 493 3.87 -15.49 -24.84
N TRP A 494 4.77 -15.91 -23.95
CA TRP A 494 6.12 -15.35 -23.85
C TRP A 494 7.00 -15.65 -25.06
N GLN A 495 6.76 -16.74 -25.80
CA GLN A 495 7.37 -16.94 -27.13
C GLN A 495 6.90 -15.89 -28.15
N LYS A 496 5.61 -15.51 -28.12
CA LYS A 496 5.11 -14.41 -28.97
C LYS A 496 5.75 -13.07 -28.57
N ILE A 497 5.91 -12.82 -27.27
CA ILE A 497 6.59 -11.64 -26.74
C ILE A 497 8.05 -11.63 -27.19
N GLN A 498 8.79 -12.74 -27.08
CA GLN A 498 10.17 -12.87 -27.55
C GLN A 498 10.32 -12.41 -29.02
N ARG A 499 9.44 -12.89 -29.89
CA ARG A 499 9.44 -12.48 -31.30
C ARG A 499 9.15 -10.98 -31.49
N LYS A 500 8.19 -10.44 -30.69
CA LYS A 500 7.79 -9.03 -30.75
C LYS A 500 8.90 -8.08 -30.30
N VAL A 501 9.69 -8.46 -29.29
CA VAL A 501 10.85 -7.68 -28.83
C VAL A 501 12.11 -7.92 -29.68
N GLY A 502 12.08 -8.86 -30.63
CA GLY A 502 13.17 -9.14 -31.52
C GLY A 502 14.34 -9.94 -30.93
N ASP A 503 14.12 -10.65 -29.82
CA ASP A 503 15.12 -11.50 -29.19
C ASP A 503 15.33 -12.79 -30.03
N ARG A 504 16.56 -13.03 -30.47
CA ARG A 504 16.93 -14.13 -31.38
C ARG A 504 17.49 -15.36 -30.66
N ARG A 505 17.62 -15.35 -29.37
CA ARG A 505 18.07 -16.51 -28.57
C ARG A 505 17.08 -17.69 -28.74
N ASN A 506 17.50 -18.90 -28.42
CA ASN A 506 16.53 -19.98 -28.23
C ASN A 506 15.59 -19.64 -27.07
N PHE A 507 14.39 -20.26 -27.04
CA PHE A 507 13.38 -19.89 -26.05
C PHE A 507 13.83 -20.18 -24.62
N ASP A 508 14.53 -21.28 -24.38
CA ASP A 508 14.98 -21.66 -23.03
C ASP A 508 15.95 -20.62 -22.45
N SER A 509 16.94 -20.20 -23.25
CA SER A 509 17.88 -19.15 -22.82
C SER A 509 17.20 -17.79 -22.62
N PHE A 510 16.21 -17.47 -23.44
CA PHE A 510 15.39 -16.28 -23.26
C PHE A 510 14.56 -16.38 -21.98
N TRP A 511 13.88 -17.52 -21.76
CA TRP A 511 13.04 -17.75 -20.61
C TRP A 511 13.82 -17.69 -19.28
N ILE A 512 14.99 -18.33 -19.22
CA ILE A 512 15.91 -18.25 -18.07
C ILE A 512 16.25 -16.79 -17.77
N SER A 513 16.61 -16.02 -18.81
CA SER A 513 16.91 -14.58 -18.62
C SER A 513 15.70 -13.78 -18.12
N VAL A 514 14.48 -14.10 -18.53
CA VAL A 514 13.24 -13.50 -18.03
C VAL A 514 13.06 -13.81 -16.54
N LEU A 515 13.28 -15.06 -16.15
CA LEU A 515 13.17 -15.48 -14.74
C LEU A 515 14.24 -14.82 -13.86
N GLU A 516 15.48 -14.74 -14.32
CA GLU A 516 16.59 -14.11 -13.60
C GLU A 516 16.39 -12.61 -13.39
N ASN A 517 15.82 -11.91 -14.37
CA ASN A 517 15.60 -10.46 -14.30
C ASN A 517 14.24 -10.09 -13.69
N GLY A 518 13.30 -11.03 -13.59
CA GLY A 518 11.92 -10.79 -13.18
C GLY A 518 11.05 -10.21 -14.29
N GLY A 519 11.50 -10.30 -15.57
CA GLY A 519 10.74 -9.81 -16.71
C GLY A 519 11.60 -9.22 -17.83
N ILE A 520 10.93 -8.47 -18.72
CA ILE A 520 11.55 -7.69 -19.79
C ILE A 520 11.20 -6.22 -19.58
N PHE A 521 12.22 -5.38 -19.63
CA PHE A 521 12.11 -3.95 -19.40
C PHE A 521 12.63 -3.16 -20.58
N GLU A 522 11.73 -2.48 -21.28
CA GLU A 522 12.02 -1.61 -22.41
C GLU A 522 11.82 -0.15 -22.04
N LYS A 523 12.45 0.76 -22.75
CA LYS A 523 12.18 2.19 -22.58
C LYS A 523 10.75 2.49 -23.02
N PRO A 524 9.97 3.25 -22.20
CA PRO A 524 8.62 3.61 -22.57
C PRO A 524 8.60 4.47 -23.82
N LYS A 525 7.60 4.26 -24.68
CA LYS A 525 7.34 5.07 -25.88
C LYS A 525 6.18 5.99 -25.58
N PHE A 526 6.39 7.28 -25.77
CA PHE A 526 5.36 8.28 -25.55
C PHE A 526 4.83 8.84 -26.87
N ILE A 527 3.54 9.18 -26.86
CA ILE A 527 2.84 9.82 -27.97
C ILE A 527 2.52 11.25 -27.60
N ARG A 528 2.39 12.11 -28.59
CA ARG A 528 2.08 13.52 -28.38
C ARG A 528 0.58 13.72 -28.26
N ALA A 529 0.13 14.28 -27.12
CA ALA A 529 -1.25 14.66 -26.88
C ALA A 529 -1.46 16.16 -27.09
N SER A 530 -2.69 16.56 -27.39
CA SER A 530 -3.13 17.94 -27.53
C SER A 530 -4.50 18.14 -26.89
N LEU A 531 -4.76 19.35 -26.36
CA LEU A 531 -6.03 19.66 -25.71
C LEU A 531 -7.18 19.74 -26.73
N ASN A 532 -8.23 18.97 -26.51
CA ASN A 532 -9.43 18.95 -27.33
C ASN A 532 -10.37 20.11 -26.99
N ARG A 533 -11.06 20.65 -28.01
CA ARG A 533 -12.02 21.74 -27.80
C ARG A 533 -13.25 21.33 -27.02
N ARG A 534 -13.57 20.03 -26.96
CA ARG A 534 -14.70 19.48 -26.17
C ARG A 534 -14.67 19.88 -24.68
N VAL A 535 -13.50 20.12 -24.09
CA VAL A 535 -13.38 20.53 -22.69
C VAL A 535 -14.17 21.80 -22.39
N ALA A 536 -14.33 22.71 -23.35
CA ALA A 536 -15.10 23.95 -23.16
C ALA A 536 -16.63 23.74 -23.07
N SER A 537 -17.13 22.53 -23.31
CA SER A 537 -18.53 22.17 -23.11
C SER A 537 -18.82 21.51 -21.76
N VAL A 538 -17.78 21.14 -21.02
CA VAL A 538 -17.89 20.52 -19.69
C VAL A 538 -18.22 21.61 -18.68
N LYS A 539 -19.33 21.43 -17.96
CA LYS A 539 -19.74 22.38 -16.91
C LYS A 539 -19.47 21.75 -15.56
N LEU A 540 -18.84 22.51 -14.70
CA LEU A 540 -18.62 22.18 -13.31
C LEU A 540 -19.40 23.14 -12.43
N ASN A 541 -20.18 22.63 -11.53
CA ASN A 541 -21.00 23.42 -10.62
C ASN A 541 -20.47 23.27 -9.19
N ASP A 542 -20.85 24.22 -8.33
CA ASP A 542 -20.68 24.02 -6.89
C ASP A 542 -21.49 22.78 -6.44
N PRO A 543 -20.85 21.78 -5.83
CA PRO A 543 -21.55 20.58 -5.35
C PRO A 543 -22.46 20.88 -4.15
N GLY A 544 -22.46 22.11 -3.59
CA GLY A 544 -23.27 22.47 -2.44
C GLY A 544 -22.93 21.73 -1.14
N MET A 545 -21.75 21.15 -1.06
CA MET A 545 -21.37 20.32 0.09
C MET A 545 -20.99 21.12 1.33
N ALA A 546 -20.83 22.42 1.22
CA ALA A 546 -20.58 23.32 2.36
C ALA A 546 -21.83 23.64 3.21
N GLY A 547 -23.03 23.19 2.79
CA GLY A 547 -24.30 23.48 3.44
C GLY A 547 -24.49 22.84 4.83
N SER A 548 -25.49 23.37 5.55
CA SER A 548 -25.68 23.23 7.00
C SER A 548 -26.25 21.89 7.51
N ASP A 549 -26.64 20.95 6.65
CA ASP A 549 -27.36 19.75 7.06
C ASP A 549 -26.46 18.51 7.32
N GLY A 550 -25.46 18.65 8.17
CA GLY A 550 -24.51 17.61 8.55
C GLY A 550 -23.11 17.82 7.96
N LEU A 551 -22.19 16.97 8.37
CA LEU A 551 -20.79 16.98 7.96
C LEU A 551 -20.60 16.13 6.71
N THR A 552 -19.77 16.58 5.78
CA THR A 552 -19.44 15.76 4.59
C THR A 552 -18.60 14.58 5.01
N LEU A 553 -19.03 13.36 4.67
CA LEU A 553 -18.26 12.14 4.89
C LEU A 553 -17.20 12.00 3.80
N LEU A 554 -15.95 11.82 4.21
CA LEU A 554 -14.79 11.55 3.35
C LEU A 554 -14.27 10.14 3.66
N PRO A 555 -14.62 9.12 2.87
CA PRO A 555 -13.98 7.81 2.97
C PRO A 555 -12.56 7.88 2.41
N THR A 556 -11.58 7.56 3.26
CA THR A 556 -10.16 7.56 2.88
C THR A 556 -9.65 6.14 2.70
N THR A 557 -8.65 5.94 1.88
CA THR A 557 -7.98 4.64 1.75
C THR A 557 -6.92 4.47 2.83
N SER A 558 -6.91 3.31 3.50
CA SER A 558 -5.83 2.99 4.43
C SER A 558 -4.53 2.69 3.68
N LEU A 559 -3.44 3.34 4.05
CA LEU A 559 -2.10 3.03 3.54
C LEU A 559 -1.73 1.56 3.75
N LEU A 560 -2.04 1.04 4.94
CA LEU A 560 -1.63 -0.29 5.38
C LEU A 560 -2.60 -1.38 4.89
N LEU A 561 -3.90 -1.14 5.01
CA LEU A 561 -4.92 -2.15 4.75
C LEU A 561 -5.50 -2.07 3.32
N GLY A 562 -5.29 -0.95 2.61
CA GLY A 562 -5.81 -0.73 1.27
C GLY A 562 -7.33 -0.68 1.25
N ASP A 563 -7.93 -1.49 0.39
CA ASP A 563 -9.37 -1.72 0.26
C ASP A 563 -9.93 -2.77 1.25
N GLY A 564 -9.14 -3.19 2.23
CA GLY A 564 -9.43 -4.27 3.18
C GLY A 564 -8.66 -5.56 2.91
N SER A 565 -8.07 -5.72 1.74
CA SER A 565 -7.27 -6.92 1.40
C SER A 565 -6.03 -7.11 2.28
N GLY A 566 -5.57 -6.06 2.95
CA GLY A 566 -4.47 -6.09 3.91
C GLY A 566 -4.86 -6.47 5.33
N ALA A 567 -6.15 -6.50 5.66
CA ALA A 567 -6.63 -6.61 7.05
C ALA A 567 -6.23 -7.91 7.77
N ASN A 568 -6.18 -9.03 7.05
CA ASN A 568 -5.78 -10.32 7.64
C ASN A 568 -4.25 -10.55 7.63
N LYS A 569 -3.46 -9.46 7.76
CA LYS A 569 -2.01 -9.51 7.91
C LYS A 569 -1.63 -8.91 9.25
N PRO A 570 -1.18 -9.72 10.22
CA PRO A 570 -0.93 -9.28 11.59
C PRO A 570 0.02 -8.08 11.70
N TRP A 571 1.08 -8.03 10.90
CA TRP A 571 2.01 -6.90 10.90
C TRP A 571 1.34 -5.59 10.47
N LEU A 572 0.45 -5.63 9.47
CA LEU A 572 -0.24 -4.43 8.99
C LEU A 572 -1.31 -3.93 9.98
N GLN A 573 -1.87 -4.81 10.81
CA GLN A 573 -2.77 -4.43 11.90
C GLN A 573 -2.03 -3.78 13.08
N GLU A 574 -0.80 -4.24 13.38
CA GLU A 574 -0.05 -3.77 14.54
C GLU A 574 0.91 -2.61 14.24
N VAL A 575 1.24 -2.37 12.97
CA VAL A 575 1.98 -1.16 12.57
C VAL A 575 1.06 0.05 12.70
N PRO A 576 1.47 1.09 13.45
CA PRO A 576 0.65 2.28 13.61
C PRO A 576 0.39 2.98 12.28
N ASP A 577 -0.85 3.42 12.09
CA ASP A 577 -1.16 4.32 10.99
C ASP A 577 -0.30 5.58 11.08
N PRO A 578 0.34 6.03 10.01
CA PRO A 578 1.32 7.13 10.09
C PRO A 578 0.74 8.45 10.56
N MET A 579 -0.53 8.74 10.27
CA MET A 579 -1.16 10.02 10.61
C MET A 579 -1.83 10.00 11.97
N SER A 580 -2.54 8.94 12.32
CA SER A 580 -3.29 8.84 13.58
C SER A 580 -2.52 8.13 14.70
N GLN A 581 -1.53 7.30 14.36
CA GLN A 581 -0.85 6.38 15.28
C GLN A 581 -1.76 5.34 15.95
N ILE A 582 -2.96 5.12 15.37
CA ILE A 582 -3.93 4.10 15.81
C ILE A 582 -3.56 2.75 15.20
N VAL A 583 -3.81 1.68 15.97
CA VAL A 583 -3.61 0.28 15.58
C VAL A 583 -4.85 -0.55 15.89
N TRP A 584 -5.09 -1.62 15.14
CA TRP A 584 -6.13 -2.61 15.41
C TRP A 584 -7.55 -2.05 15.47
N ASP A 585 -7.84 -0.90 14.85
CA ASP A 585 -9.15 -0.25 14.96
C ASP A 585 -9.45 0.67 13.76
N SER A 586 -10.68 1.17 13.72
CA SER A 586 -11.10 2.31 12.92
C SER A 586 -11.27 3.55 13.78
N TRP A 587 -11.21 4.71 13.12
CA TRP A 587 -11.45 6.01 13.75
C TRP A 587 -12.20 6.93 12.79
N MET A 588 -12.81 7.95 13.33
CA MET A 588 -13.44 9.06 12.61
C MET A 588 -12.64 10.32 12.88
N GLU A 589 -12.00 10.85 11.88
CA GLU A 589 -11.29 12.13 11.95
C GLU A 589 -12.30 13.28 11.97
N ILE A 590 -12.09 14.19 12.88
CA ILE A 590 -12.94 15.39 13.03
C ILE A 590 -12.07 16.58 13.43
N ASN A 591 -12.40 17.75 12.86
CA ASN A 591 -11.75 19.00 13.25
C ASN A 591 -12.05 19.32 14.73
N PRO A 592 -11.05 19.65 15.57
CA PRO A 592 -11.25 19.92 17.00
C PRO A 592 -12.28 20.99 17.30
N ASP A 593 -12.33 22.08 16.51
CA ASP A 593 -13.32 23.16 16.70
C ASP A 593 -14.76 22.65 16.45
N THR A 594 -14.93 21.78 15.46
CA THR A 594 -16.22 21.16 15.14
C THR A 594 -16.62 20.17 16.22
N ALA A 595 -15.68 19.34 16.67
CA ALA A 595 -15.91 18.39 17.76
C ALA A 595 -16.35 19.11 19.05
N GLN A 596 -15.66 20.21 19.39
CA GLN A 596 -15.99 21.00 20.58
C GLN A 596 -17.41 21.58 20.49
N LYS A 597 -17.82 22.12 19.32
CA LYS A 597 -19.18 22.64 19.12
C LYS A 597 -20.25 21.56 19.25
N LEU A 598 -19.91 20.33 18.91
CA LEU A 598 -20.81 19.17 19.03
C LEU A 598 -20.72 18.46 20.38
N GLY A 599 -19.87 18.92 21.30
CA GLY A 599 -19.65 18.27 22.60
C GLY A 599 -18.97 16.90 22.50
N ILE A 600 -18.20 16.66 21.45
CA ILE A 600 -17.49 15.39 21.22
C ILE A 600 -16.04 15.57 21.67
N ASN A 601 -15.61 14.77 22.62
CA ASN A 601 -14.22 14.73 23.08
C ASN A 601 -13.37 13.82 22.19
N ASP A 602 -12.06 14.06 22.17
CA ASP A 602 -11.11 13.13 21.56
C ASP A 602 -11.25 11.74 22.19
N ARG A 603 -11.24 10.70 21.36
CA ARG A 603 -11.45 9.29 21.73
C ARG A 603 -12.86 8.95 22.27
N ALA A 604 -13.84 9.81 22.06
CA ALA A 604 -15.24 9.45 22.34
C ALA A 604 -15.76 8.45 21.30
N ILE A 605 -16.70 7.60 21.70
CA ILE A 605 -17.46 6.75 20.77
C ILE A 605 -18.63 7.55 20.22
N VAL A 606 -18.68 7.67 18.92
CA VAL A 606 -19.69 8.44 18.20
C VAL A 606 -20.42 7.54 17.21
N GLU A 607 -21.74 7.59 17.22
CA GLU A 607 -22.55 7.06 16.12
C GLU A 607 -22.49 8.03 14.95
N VAL A 608 -21.99 7.53 13.82
CA VAL A 608 -21.97 8.22 12.55
C VAL A 608 -23.11 7.65 11.71
N SER A 609 -24.08 8.47 11.36
CA SER A 609 -25.25 8.03 10.59
C SER A 609 -25.40 8.85 9.31
N THR A 610 -25.72 8.16 8.21
CA THR A 610 -26.11 8.71 6.93
C THR A 610 -27.47 8.16 6.53
N PRO A 611 -28.13 8.62 5.47
CA PRO A 611 -29.36 7.99 4.98
C PRO A 611 -29.22 6.52 4.61
N TYR A 612 -28.00 6.01 4.46
CA TYR A 612 -27.69 4.66 3.95
C TYR A 612 -27.38 3.65 5.04
N GLY A 613 -26.90 4.12 6.19
CA GLY A 613 -26.58 3.28 7.34
C GLY A 613 -26.02 4.05 8.53
N SER A 614 -25.62 3.32 9.58
CA SER A 614 -24.97 3.88 10.76
C SER A 614 -23.90 2.94 11.29
N VAL A 615 -22.83 3.52 11.80
CA VAL A 615 -21.70 2.81 12.41
C VAL A 615 -21.26 3.54 13.68
N GLN A 616 -20.57 2.84 14.58
CA GLN A 616 -19.97 3.46 15.76
C GLN A 616 -18.46 3.53 15.61
N ALA A 617 -17.90 4.73 15.58
CA ALA A 617 -16.47 4.97 15.44
C ALA A 617 -15.92 5.79 16.61
N THR A 618 -14.62 5.64 16.85
CA THR A 618 -13.90 6.49 17.81
C THR A 618 -13.57 7.82 17.17
N ALA A 619 -13.93 8.93 17.80
CA ALA A 619 -13.54 10.26 17.36
C ALA A 619 -12.04 10.46 17.56
N TYR A 620 -11.37 10.98 16.54
CA TYR A 620 -9.97 11.35 16.55
C TYR A 620 -9.82 12.81 16.11
N TYR A 621 -9.20 13.63 16.93
CA TYR A 621 -8.97 15.03 16.63
C TYR A 621 -7.88 15.17 15.55
N HIS A 622 -8.28 15.53 14.35
CA HIS A 622 -7.38 15.78 13.23
C HIS A 622 -7.34 17.27 12.89
N PHE A 623 -6.17 17.91 13.10
CA PHE A 623 -6.00 19.35 12.87
C PHE A 623 -5.97 19.72 11.39
N GLY A 624 -5.67 18.77 10.53
CA GLY A 624 -5.60 18.91 9.07
C GLY A 624 -6.88 18.48 8.34
N ILE A 625 -8.06 18.69 8.90
CA ILE A 625 -9.33 18.40 8.23
C ILE A 625 -10.25 19.62 8.23
N HIS A 626 -11.02 19.79 7.14
CA HIS A 626 -11.98 20.87 7.00
C HIS A 626 -13.07 20.81 8.08
N ARG A 627 -13.52 21.97 8.59
CA ARG A 627 -14.50 22.05 9.68
C ARG A 627 -15.86 21.43 9.37
N ASN A 628 -16.26 21.36 8.09
CA ASN A 628 -17.53 20.77 7.66
C ASN A 628 -17.39 19.34 7.14
N ALA A 629 -16.28 18.67 7.46
CA ALA A 629 -16.01 17.30 7.03
C ALA A 629 -15.62 16.39 8.18
N ILE A 630 -15.86 15.10 8.01
CA ILE A 630 -15.30 14.00 8.78
C ILE A 630 -14.67 13.01 7.81
N ALA A 631 -13.62 12.31 8.24
CA ALA A 631 -13.01 11.26 7.44
C ALA A 631 -12.97 9.93 8.20
N ILE A 632 -13.17 8.83 7.47
CA ILE A 632 -13.10 7.47 8.02
C ILE A 632 -12.28 6.61 7.06
N PRO A 633 -11.17 6.00 7.51
CA PRO A 633 -10.37 5.09 6.70
C PRO A 633 -11.11 3.79 6.40
N MET A 634 -11.00 3.31 5.16
CA MET A 634 -11.44 1.98 4.73
C MET A 634 -10.48 0.89 5.26
N GLY A 635 -10.92 -0.36 5.17
CA GLY A 635 -10.07 -1.52 5.32
C GLY A 635 -10.26 -2.32 6.61
N GLN A 636 -11.12 -1.86 7.52
CA GLN A 636 -11.52 -2.58 8.75
C GLN A 636 -13.00 -2.98 8.69
N GLY A 637 -13.51 -3.64 9.72
CA GLY A 637 -14.92 -4.05 9.84
C GLY A 637 -15.24 -5.38 9.17
N HIS A 638 -14.24 -6.24 9.00
CA HIS A 638 -14.43 -7.60 8.49
C HIS A 638 -15.15 -8.50 9.47
N GLN A 639 -15.87 -9.51 8.93
CA GLN A 639 -16.66 -10.49 9.69
C GLN A 639 -16.24 -11.94 9.41
N HIS A 640 -15.64 -12.22 8.25
CA HIS A 640 -15.33 -13.56 7.77
C HIS A 640 -13.96 -13.65 7.06
N SER A 641 -13.04 -12.74 7.39
CA SER A 641 -11.72 -12.65 6.76
C SER A 641 -10.60 -13.29 7.60
N GLY A 642 -10.92 -13.76 8.81
CA GLY A 642 -10.01 -14.46 9.70
C GLY A 642 -9.69 -13.72 11.00
N ASP A 643 -9.07 -14.45 11.93
CA ASP A 643 -8.91 -14.05 13.34
C ASP A 643 -8.22 -12.70 13.55
N VAL A 644 -7.43 -12.25 12.59
CA VAL A 644 -6.67 -11.00 12.65
C VAL A 644 -7.48 -9.81 12.12
N ALA A 645 -8.47 -10.07 11.26
CA ALA A 645 -9.30 -9.05 10.64
C ALA A 645 -10.67 -8.92 11.28
N ASP A 646 -11.24 -10.05 11.71
CA ASP A 646 -12.63 -10.11 12.13
C ASP A 646 -12.85 -9.41 13.48
N GLY A 647 -13.91 -8.58 13.53
CA GLY A 647 -14.31 -7.90 14.73
C GLY A 647 -13.48 -6.66 15.12
N PHE A 648 -12.58 -6.20 14.23
CA PHE A 648 -11.86 -4.95 14.43
C PHE A 648 -12.44 -3.84 13.56
N GLY A 649 -12.66 -2.67 14.16
CA GLY A 649 -13.13 -1.47 13.49
C GLY A 649 -14.48 -1.60 12.78
N ILE A 650 -14.70 -0.79 11.76
CA ILE A 650 -15.97 -0.66 11.04
C ILE A 650 -15.74 -0.67 9.52
N ASN A 651 -16.76 -1.06 8.77
CA ASN A 651 -16.77 -0.93 7.32
C ASN A 651 -17.47 0.38 6.91
N VAL A 652 -16.72 1.36 6.44
CA VAL A 652 -17.26 2.66 6.01
C VAL A 652 -18.19 2.56 4.79
N MET A 653 -18.13 1.46 4.04
CA MET A 653 -19.02 1.23 2.89
C MET A 653 -20.50 1.15 3.30
N GLU A 654 -20.79 0.83 4.57
CA GLU A 654 -22.15 0.84 5.12
C GLU A 654 -22.79 2.23 5.14
N LEU A 655 -21.99 3.28 5.07
CA LEU A 655 -22.43 4.68 5.11
C LEU A 655 -22.60 5.29 3.71
N LEU A 656 -22.22 4.58 2.64
CA LEU A 656 -22.13 5.14 1.29
C LEU A 656 -23.40 4.91 0.47
N PRO A 657 -23.72 5.87 -0.43
CA PRO A 657 -24.79 5.72 -1.41
C PRO A 657 -24.40 4.70 -2.50
N ASP A 658 -25.42 4.11 -3.12
CA ASP A 658 -25.31 3.48 -4.43
C ASP A 658 -25.46 4.57 -5.51
N GLN A 659 -24.42 5.36 -5.70
CA GLN A 659 -24.37 6.45 -6.67
C GLN A 659 -23.10 6.35 -7.52
N MET A 660 -23.20 6.84 -8.76
CA MET A 660 -22.09 6.81 -9.69
C MET A 660 -21.93 8.17 -10.41
N ASP A 661 -20.70 8.44 -10.82
CA ASP A 661 -20.38 9.58 -11.68
C ASP A 661 -20.70 9.28 -13.15
N LYS A 662 -20.39 10.21 -14.06
CA LYS A 662 -20.63 10.06 -15.50
C LYS A 662 -19.80 8.96 -16.18
N ALA A 663 -18.70 8.53 -15.58
CA ALA A 663 -17.91 7.40 -16.06
C ALA A 663 -18.41 6.06 -15.51
N GLY A 664 -19.45 6.07 -14.68
CA GLY A 664 -19.97 4.90 -13.99
C GLY A 664 -19.09 4.44 -12.81
N SER A 665 -18.27 5.31 -12.26
CA SER A 665 -17.46 5.04 -11.06
C SER A 665 -18.26 5.35 -9.79
N LEU A 666 -17.99 4.61 -8.69
CA LEU A 666 -18.64 4.83 -7.40
C LEU A 666 -18.34 6.23 -6.87
N VAL A 667 -19.35 6.90 -6.37
CA VAL A 667 -19.25 8.18 -5.64
C VAL A 667 -18.92 7.89 -4.18
N PHE A 668 -17.72 8.27 -3.76
CA PHE A 668 -17.30 8.15 -2.35
C PHE A 668 -17.72 9.37 -1.54
N VAL A 669 -17.66 10.57 -2.13
CA VAL A 669 -17.99 11.83 -1.48
C VAL A 669 -19.33 12.35 -1.98
N GLY A 670 -20.40 12.04 -1.25
CA GLY A 670 -21.77 12.44 -1.59
C GLY A 670 -22.72 12.31 -0.39
N ALA A 671 -22.28 11.68 0.69
CA ALA A 671 -23.08 11.49 1.89
C ALA A 671 -22.84 12.60 2.92
N LYS A 672 -23.91 13.08 3.55
CA LYS A 672 -23.89 13.92 4.75
C LYS A 672 -24.10 13.05 5.98
N ALA A 673 -23.18 13.16 6.93
CA ALA A 673 -23.23 12.42 8.18
C ALA A 673 -23.76 13.29 9.32
N LYS A 674 -24.56 12.66 10.18
CA LYS A 674 -24.98 13.19 11.49
C LYS A 674 -24.22 12.44 12.58
N LEU A 675 -23.80 13.15 13.60
CA LEU A 675 -23.01 12.61 14.70
C LEU A 675 -23.83 12.61 15.99
N LYS A 676 -23.74 11.51 16.73
CA LYS A 676 -24.35 11.38 18.04
C LYS A 676 -23.37 10.76 19.02
N LEU A 677 -23.07 11.45 20.11
CA LEU A 677 -22.23 10.94 21.17
C LEU A 677 -22.88 9.72 21.84
N ILE A 678 -22.17 8.60 21.90
CA ILE A 678 -22.60 7.36 22.54
C ILE A 678 -21.89 7.15 23.87
N ASN A 679 -20.55 7.33 23.89
CA ASN A 679 -19.75 7.20 25.10
C ASN A 679 -18.59 8.20 25.07
N GLU A 680 -18.21 8.74 26.19
CA GLU A 680 -17.11 9.70 26.31
C GLU A 680 -15.72 9.09 26.12
N LYS A 681 -15.57 7.77 26.21
CA LYS A 681 -14.29 7.07 26.09
C LYS A 681 -14.40 5.79 25.30
N SER A 682 -13.44 5.55 24.43
CA SER A 682 -13.24 4.29 23.71
C SER A 682 -12.02 3.52 24.20
N TYR A 683 -11.94 2.24 23.81
CA TYR A 683 -10.75 1.39 24.00
C TYR A 683 -9.92 1.35 22.70
N THR A 684 -9.83 2.46 22.00
CA THR A 684 -8.97 2.56 20.80
C THR A 684 -7.51 2.70 21.23
N VAL A 685 -6.66 1.90 20.63
CA VAL A 685 -5.23 1.86 20.95
C VAL A 685 -4.49 2.82 20.03
N ASN A 686 -3.91 3.85 20.63
CA ASN A 686 -3.05 4.81 19.99
C ASN A 686 -1.64 4.69 20.58
N THR A 687 -0.63 4.55 19.75
CA THR A 687 0.77 4.40 20.17
C THR A 687 1.51 5.73 20.27
N ASP A 688 0.83 6.83 19.95
CA ASP A 688 1.38 8.19 20.03
C ASP A 688 1.60 8.61 21.50
N GLY A 689 2.84 8.95 21.82
CA GLY A 689 3.15 9.49 23.13
C GLY A 689 2.79 10.98 23.26
N ASN A 690 2.96 11.74 22.20
CA ASN A 690 2.60 13.15 22.07
C ASN A 690 2.63 13.59 20.60
N ALA A 691 1.49 13.97 20.10
CA ALA A 691 1.33 14.43 18.72
C ALA A 691 2.01 15.78 18.42
N ARG A 692 2.36 16.57 19.43
CA ARG A 692 2.94 17.92 19.29
C ARG A 692 4.25 18.04 20.04
N GLN A 693 5.19 18.78 19.47
CA GLN A 693 6.50 19.02 20.10
C GLN A 693 6.45 20.02 21.23
N LEU A 694 5.48 20.94 21.23
CA LEU A 694 5.30 21.96 22.27
C LEU A 694 6.60 22.78 22.53
N GLY A 695 7.28 23.19 21.47
CA GLY A 695 8.51 23.99 21.54
C GLY A 695 9.77 23.20 21.95
N ARG A 696 9.71 21.84 22.03
CA ARG A 696 10.86 21.01 22.42
C ARG A 696 11.83 20.67 21.28
N ASP A 697 11.47 21.01 20.05
CA ASP A 697 12.27 20.80 18.85
C ASP A 697 12.84 19.38 18.69
N ILE A 698 11.99 18.37 18.95
CA ILE A 698 12.38 16.95 18.90
C ILE A 698 12.65 16.53 17.46
N SER A 699 11.84 16.99 16.53
CA SER A 699 12.02 16.83 15.08
C SER A 699 12.30 18.20 14.47
N ALA A 700 13.58 18.55 14.44
CA ALA A 700 14.02 19.85 13.92
C ALA A 700 13.72 19.99 12.43
N ALA A 701 13.32 21.18 12.02
CA ALA A 701 13.17 21.58 10.62
C ALA A 701 13.98 22.84 10.36
N THR A 702 14.28 23.08 9.09
CA THR A 702 14.98 24.28 8.64
C THR A 702 14.41 24.74 7.32
N THR A 703 14.57 26.00 7.01
CA THR A 703 14.14 26.58 5.74
C THR A 703 15.26 26.56 4.70
N VAL A 704 14.90 26.71 3.43
CA VAL A 704 15.89 26.84 2.33
C VAL A 704 16.79 28.05 2.54
N GLU A 705 16.24 29.14 3.09
CA GLU A 705 17.02 30.34 3.37
C GLU A 705 18.03 30.14 4.49
N GLU A 706 17.63 29.44 5.54
CA GLU A 706 18.54 29.10 6.64
C GLU A 706 19.66 28.16 6.19
N LEU A 707 19.37 27.21 5.29
CA LEU A 707 20.38 26.33 4.71
C LEU A 707 21.43 27.09 3.87
N LYS A 708 21.09 28.25 3.30
CA LYS A 708 22.05 29.10 2.59
C LYS A 708 23.00 29.83 3.55
N HIS A 709 22.62 29.99 4.83
CA HIS A 709 23.37 30.71 5.85
C HIS A 709 23.57 29.85 7.13
N PRO A 710 24.21 28.68 7.05
CA PRO A 710 24.33 27.73 8.16
C PRO A 710 25.08 28.30 9.38
N GLU A 711 25.97 29.28 9.19
CA GLU A 711 26.71 29.92 10.26
C GLU A 711 25.83 30.69 11.25
N LYS A 712 24.62 31.13 10.87
CA LYS A 712 23.69 31.82 11.77
C LYS A 712 22.99 30.89 12.76
N HIS A 713 22.93 29.58 12.47
CA HIS A 713 22.24 28.58 13.27
C HIS A 713 23.14 27.82 14.27
N SER A 714 24.47 27.86 14.10
CA SER A 714 25.39 27.17 14.98
C SER A 714 25.62 27.89 16.35
N ALA A 715 25.09 29.09 16.50
CA ALA A 715 25.42 29.96 17.66
C ALA A 715 24.53 29.75 18.91
N GLY A 716 23.50 28.87 18.87
CA GLY A 716 22.48 28.79 19.94
C GLY A 716 22.35 27.48 20.68
N HIS A 717 22.94 26.40 20.22
CA HIS A 717 22.84 25.12 20.93
C HIS A 717 24.01 25.00 21.91
N ASN A 718 23.79 25.42 23.17
CA ASN A 718 24.65 24.99 24.28
C ASN A 718 24.72 23.48 24.23
N ARG A 719 25.91 22.91 23.92
CA ARG A 719 26.12 21.47 24.07
C ARG A 719 25.76 21.12 25.51
N PRO A 720 24.85 20.15 25.72
CA PRO A 720 24.54 19.73 27.06
C PRO A 720 25.85 19.33 27.77
N VAL A 721 25.98 19.72 29.04
CA VAL A 721 27.15 19.33 29.85
C VAL A 721 27.16 17.82 29.93
N GLU A 722 28.20 17.20 29.37
CA GLU A 722 28.40 15.76 29.55
C GLU A 722 28.88 15.49 30.96
N PHE A 723 28.10 14.76 31.72
CA PHE A 723 28.44 14.35 33.09
C PHE A 723 29.37 13.13 33.15
N TYR A 724 29.56 12.45 32.00
CA TYR A 724 30.34 11.23 31.91
C TYR A 724 31.52 11.43 30.97
N PRO A 725 32.73 10.89 31.31
CA PRO A 725 33.82 10.93 30.38
C PRO A 725 33.50 10.22 29.07
N ASP A 726 33.94 10.79 27.96
CA ASP A 726 33.77 10.17 26.65
C ASP A 726 34.48 8.82 26.62
N ARG A 727 33.71 7.74 26.52
CA ARG A 727 34.26 6.38 26.40
C ARG A 727 35.04 6.15 25.10
N SER A 728 34.98 7.08 24.15
CA SER A 728 35.81 7.03 22.94
C SER A 728 37.31 7.10 23.24
N GLU A 729 37.67 7.70 24.39
CA GLU A 729 39.06 7.84 24.86
C GLU A 729 39.56 6.58 25.58
N THR A 730 38.76 5.52 25.76
CA THR A 730 39.22 4.28 26.38
C THR A 730 40.19 3.60 25.40
N ALA A 731 41.50 3.87 25.62
CA ALA A 731 42.58 3.43 24.75
C ALA A 731 42.48 1.92 24.41
N GLY A 732 42.39 1.61 23.13
CA GLY A 732 42.52 0.25 22.61
C GLY A 732 41.25 -0.60 22.58
N TYR A 733 40.10 -0.14 23.12
CA TYR A 733 38.84 -0.91 23.04
C TYR A 733 38.10 -0.71 21.72
N TYR A 734 37.95 0.54 21.31
CA TYR A 734 37.24 0.84 20.05
C TYR A 734 38.19 0.78 18.86
N LYS A 735 37.65 0.29 17.74
CA LYS A 735 38.31 0.36 16.43
C LYS A 735 38.39 1.82 15.96
N PRO A 736 39.30 2.16 15.04
CA PRO A 736 39.40 3.51 14.49
C PRO A 736 38.17 3.94 13.71
N TYR A 737 37.22 3.05 13.49
CA TYR A 737 35.94 3.32 12.81
C TYR A 737 34.76 2.88 13.68
N ARG A 738 33.64 3.59 13.55
CA ARG A 738 32.37 3.28 14.17
C ARG A 738 31.28 3.32 13.13
N TRP A 739 30.26 2.50 13.30
CA TRP A 739 29.08 2.54 12.47
C TRP A 739 28.28 3.81 12.73
N GLY A 740 27.86 4.49 11.65
CA GLY A 740 26.90 5.58 11.68
C GLY A 740 25.83 5.35 10.63
N MET A 741 24.62 5.83 10.90
CA MET A 741 23.50 5.79 9.95
C MET A 741 22.88 7.18 9.85
N THR A 742 22.68 7.63 8.62
CA THR A 742 21.96 8.86 8.31
C THR A 742 20.64 8.52 7.66
N ILE A 743 19.54 9.10 8.17
CA ILE A 743 18.21 9.03 7.56
C ILE A 743 17.88 10.42 7.04
N ASP A 744 17.71 10.53 5.73
CA ASP A 744 17.32 11.76 5.07
C ASP A 744 15.81 12.00 5.27
N LEU A 745 15.47 12.89 6.22
CA LEU A 745 14.08 13.19 6.58
C LEU A 745 13.36 14.01 5.51
N ASP A 746 14.09 14.71 4.65
CA ASP A 746 13.49 15.41 3.50
C ASP A 746 12.96 14.39 2.48
N ARG A 747 13.63 13.23 2.35
CA ARG A 747 13.20 12.11 1.53
C ARG A 747 12.17 11.19 2.19
N CYS A 748 12.07 11.23 3.51
CA CYS A 748 11.11 10.39 4.25
C CYS A 748 9.69 10.89 4.02
N ASN A 749 8.81 10.03 3.50
CA ASN A 749 7.39 10.32 3.31
C ASN A 749 6.47 9.73 4.40
N GLY A 750 7.03 9.11 5.43
CA GLY A 750 6.23 8.59 6.54
C GLY A 750 5.50 7.27 6.29
N CYS A 751 5.80 6.54 5.21
CA CYS A 751 4.99 5.39 4.75
C CYS A 751 5.11 4.10 5.58
N SER A 752 5.87 4.07 6.66
CA SER A 752 6.11 2.90 7.55
C SER A 752 6.69 1.65 6.86
N ALA A 753 7.12 1.72 5.60
CA ALA A 753 7.70 0.57 4.91
C ALA A 753 8.97 0.03 5.60
N CYS A 754 9.80 0.90 6.18
CA CYS A 754 10.98 0.51 6.96
C CYS A 754 10.60 -0.21 8.27
N VAL A 755 9.48 0.15 8.89
CA VAL A 755 8.96 -0.50 10.11
C VAL A 755 8.56 -1.93 9.78
N VAL A 756 7.76 -2.12 8.73
CA VAL A 756 7.33 -3.45 8.28
C VAL A 756 8.50 -4.28 7.75
N ALA A 757 9.46 -3.66 7.06
CA ALA A 757 10.69 -4.34 6.63
C ALA A 757 11.50 -4.87 7.81
N CYS A 758 11.58 -4.10 8.91
CA CYS A 758 12.21 -4.55 10.15
C CYS A 758 11.44 -5.72 10.78
N TYR A 759 10.10 -5.68 10.77
CA TYR A 759 9.28 -6.79 11.26
C TYR A 759 9.55 -8.06 10.45
N ALA A 760 9.60 -7.94 9.12
CA ALA A 760 9.84 -9.07 8.23
C ALA A 760 11.26 -9.64 8.36
N GLU A 761 12.28 -8.78 8.43
CA GLU A 761 13.68 -9.21 8.56
C GLU A 761 13.95 -9.93 9.87
N ASN A 762 13.39 -9.39 10.96
CA ASN A 762 13.65 -9.90 12.31
C ASN A 762 12.55 -10.85 12.81
N ASN A 763 11.58 -11.18 11.96
CA ASN A 763 10.41 -12.01 12.30
C ASN A 763 9.78 -11.59 13.63
N LEU A 764 9.49 -10.28 13.76
CA LEU A 764 8.96 -9.75 15.01
C LEU A 764 7.56 -10.29 15.30
N PRO A 765 7.31 -10.79 16.52
CA PRO A 765 6.02 -11.30 16.89
C PRO A 765 4.99 -10.18 17.02
N VAL A 766 3.75 -10.48 16.70
CA VAL A 766 2.59 -9.61 16.89
C VAL A 766 1.97 -9.91 18.25
N VAL A 767 1.64 -8.89 19.02
CA VAL A 767 1.11 -9.04 20.39
C VAL A 767 -0.39 -8.83 20.48
N GLY A 768 -1.01 -8.18 19.48
CA GLY A 768 -2.45 -7.90 19.40
C GLY A 768 -2.89 -6.65 20.18
N LYS A 769 -4.15 -6.21 19.95
CA LYS A 769 -4.71 -4.95 20.44
C LYS A 769 -4.52 -4.75 21.96
N VAL A 770 -4.87 -5.76 22.77
CA VAL A 770 -4.85 -5.66 24.24
C VAL A 770 -3.43 -5.46 24.77
N ARG A 771 -2.46 -6.17 24.22
CA ARG A 771 -1.06 -6.05 24.67
C ARG A 771 -0.39 -4.79 24.16
N THR A 772 -0.73 -4.33 22.95
CA THR A 772 -0.27 -3.05 22.44
C THR A 772 -0.78 -1.90 23.30
N ALA A 773 -2.03 -1.96 23.81
CA ALA A 773 -2.59 -0.96 24.70
C ALA A 773 -1.81 -0.77 26.01
N ILE A 774 -1.06 -1.78 26.44
CA ILE A 774 -0.20 -1.73 27.64
C ILE A 774 1.29 -1.64 27.31
N GLY A 775 1.63 -1.23 26.07
CA GLY A 775 3.00 -0.94 25.64
C GLY A 775 3.88 -2.19 25.44
N ARG A 776 3.29 -3.34 25.06
CA ARG A 776 4.02 -4.60 24.84
C ARG A 776 4.31 -4.88 23.38
N GLU A 777 4.04 -3.95 22.49
CA GLU A 777 4.38 -4.06 21.07
C GLU A 777 5.89 -4.26 20.86
N MET A 778 6.27 -4.98 19.80
CA MET A 778 7.65 -5.38 19.55
C MET A 778 8.37 -4.50 18.51
N SER A 779 7.87 -3.33 18.21
CA SER A 779 8.44 -2.41 17.23
C SER A 779 9.85 -1.94 17.63
N TRP A 780 10.87 -2.35 16.87
CA TRP A 780 12.24 -1.86 17.07
C TRP A 780 12.50 -0.54 16.33
N ILE A 781 11.76 -0.29 15.26
CA ILE A 781 11.68 0.99 14.57
C ILE A 781 10.25 1.51 14.73
N ARG A 782 10.10 2.72 15.25
CA ARG A 782 8.84 3.45 15.26
C ARG A 782 8.95 4.66 14.36
N LEU A 783 7.85 5.03 13.76
CA LEU A 783 7.73 6.27 13.02
C LEU A 783 6.93 7.25 13.88
N GLU A 784 7.64 8.14 14.56
CA GLU A 784 7.00 9.21 15.33
C GLU A 784 6.49 10.28 14.38
N ARG A 785 5.33 10.85 14.67
CA ARG A 785 4.70 11.90 13.90
C ARG A 785 4.43 13.09 14.80
N TYR A 786 4.88 14.27 14.39
CA TYR A 786 4.66 15.52 15.09
C TYR A 786 3.86 16.48 14.21
N ILE A 787 2.83 17.12 14.79
CA ILE A 787 1.99 18.12 14.15
C ILE A 787 2.37 19.49 14.74
N GLU A 788 2.67 20.43 13.87
CA GLU A 788 2.91 21.83 14.22
C GLU A 788 1.90 22.73 13.47
N GLY A 789 1.69 23.94 14.00
CA GLY A 789 0.77 24.89 13.41
C GLY A 789 -0.70 24.50 13.51
N TYR A 790 -1.54 25.23 12.79
CA TYR A 790 -2.99 25.07 12.70
C TYR A 790 -3.52 25.79 11.44
N GLY A 791 -4.51 25.25 10.77
CA GLY A 791 -5.06 25.84 9.55
C GLY A 791 -4.00 25.88 8.44
N ASP A 792 -3.79 27.04 7.84
CA ASP A 792 -2.85 27.22 6.71
C ASP A 792 -1.38 27.00 7.11
N ASP A 793 -1.05 27.10 8.40
CA ASP A 793 0.29 26.82 8.95
C ASP A 793 0.46 25.37 9.42
N PHE A 794 -0.45 24.48 9.06
CA PHE A 794 -0.38 23.05 9.43
C PHE A 794 0.84 22.39 8.80
N GLU A 795 1.67 21.79 9.62
CA GLU A 795 2.86 21.07 9.21
C GLU A 795 2.93 19.72 9.94
N THR A 796 3.38 18.69 9.24
CA THR A 796 3.62 17.37 9.81
C THR A 796 5.07 16.95 9.61
N ARG A 797 5.71 16.49 10.67
CA ARG A 797 7.10 16.02 10.67
C ARG A 797 7.15 14.55 11.08
N PHE A 798 7.83 13.74 10.29
CA PHE A 798 8.06 12.32 10.58
C PHE A 798 9.49 12.10 11.05
N SER A 799 9.64 11.31 12.13
CA SER A 799 10.93 10.96 12.69
C SER A 799 11.02 9.46 12.93
N PRO A 800 11.72 8.70 12.08
CA PRO A 800 12.00 7.29 12.36
C PRO A 800 12.86 7.16 13.62
N MET A 801 12.32 6.50 14.64
CA MET A 801 12.96 6.34 15.94
C MET A 801 13.41 4.91 16.15
N LEU A 802 14.70 4.72 16.27
CA LEU A 802 15.36 3.43 16.45
C LEU A 802 16.49 3.53 17.49
N CYS A 803 17.22 2.43 17.72
CA CYS A 803 18.35 2.45 18.63
C CYS A 803 19.40 3.49 18.16
N GLN A 804 19.76 4.42 19.07
CA GLN A 804 20.73 5.47 18.79
C GLN A 804 22.17 5.05 19.09
N HIS A 805 22.41 3.81 19.55
CA HIS A 805 23.72 3.31 19.95
C HIS A 805 24.47 4.30 20.86
N CYS A 806 23.76 4.81 21.87
CA CYS A 806 24.20 5.89 22.75
C CYS A 806 25.61 5.60 23.34
N GLY A 807 26.54 6.54 23.25
CA GLY A 807 27.90 6.39 23.82
C GLY A 807 27.88 6.06 25.31
N ASN A 808 27.04 6.71 26.09
CA ASN A 808 26.74 6.43 27.49
C ASN A 808 25.33 5.81 27.62
N ALA A 809 25.24 4.54 27.26
CA ALA A 809 23.95 3.85 27.12
C ALA A 809 23.33 3.50 28.49
N GLY A 810 22.20 4.14 28.83
CA GLY A 810 21.47 3.86 30.06
C GLY A 810 20.95 2.41 30.16
N CYS A 811 20.85 1.70 29.04
CA CYS A 811 20.47 0.28 29.03
C CYS A 811 21.61 -0.65 29.48
N GLU A 812 22.89 -0.22 29.39
CA GLU A 812 24.04 -1.02 29.81
C GLU A 812 24.24 -0.99 31.30
N THR A 813 24.18 0.20 31.90
CA THR A 813 24.48 0.42 33.33
C THR A 813 23.49 -0.29 34.24
N VAL A 814 22.29 -0.58 33.79
CA VAL A 814 21.24 -1.22 34.60
C VAL A 814 21.10 -2.71 34.36
N CYS A 815 21.89 -3.28 33.44
CA CYS A 815 21.84 -4.71 33.15
C CYS A 815 22.59 -5.49 34.22
N PRO A 816 21.93 -6.31 35.06
CA PRO A 816 22.59 -7.00 36.18
C PRO A 816 23.59 -8.07 35.74
N VAL A 817 23.49 -8.52 34.50
CA VAL A 817 24.34 -9.58 33.93
C VAL A 817 25.22 -9.12 32.78
N TYR A 818 25.26 -7.82 32.52
CA TYR A 818 26.04 -7.23 31.42
C TYR A 818 25.74 -7.90 30.05
N ALA A 819 24.45 -8.19 29.80
CA ALA A 819 24.02 -8.72 28.53
C ALA A 819 23.99 -7.63 27.44
N THR A 820 23.82 -6.37 27.83
CA THR A 820 23.83 -5.22 26.95
C THR A 820 25.18 -4.52 27.06
N TYR A 821 25.89 -4.32 25.97
CA TYR A 821 27.22 -3.72 25.94
C TYR A 821 27.55 -3.12 24.56
N HIS A 822 28.52 -2.25 24.48
CA HIS A 822 29.06 -1.81 23.19
C HIS A 822 30.10 -2.80 22.66
N ASN A 823 30.01 -3.08 21.36
CA ASN A 823 31.07 -3.77 20.66
C ASN A 823 32.22 -2.79 20.28
N PRO A 824 33.39 -3.29 19.84
CA PRO A 824 34.51 -2.42 19.45
C PRO A 824 34.24 -1.48 18.28
N GLU A 825 33.15 -1.71 17.51
CA GLU A 825 32.71 -0.88 16.37
C GLU A 825 31.69 0.18 16.78
N GLY A 826 31.38 0.30 18.07
CA GLY A 826 30.48 1.31 18.63
C GLY A 826 29.00 0.94 18.59
N LEU A 827 28.64 -0.30 18.21
CA LEU A 827 27.28 -0.77 18.24
C LEU A 827 26.87 -1.25 19.63
N ASN A 828 25.73 -0.81 20.12
CA ASN A 828 25.13 -1.35 21.33
C ASN A 828 24.52 -2.73 21.02
N ALA A 829 25.22 -3.77 21.41
CA ALA A 829 24.86 -5.16 21.17
C ALA A 829 24.16 -5.79 22.38
N MET A 830 23.53 -6.94 22.16
CA MET A 830 22.94 -7.74 23.21
C MET A 830 23.41 -9.19 23.10
N VAL A 831 24.02 -9.70 24.17
CA VAL A 831 24.32 -11.12 24.29
C VAL A 831 23.03 -11.82 24.75
N TYR A 832 22.27 -12.36 23.80
CA TYR A 832 20.94 -12.93 24.05
C TYR A 832 20.99 -14.02 25.13
N ASN A 833 21.93 -14.96 25.04
CA ASN A 833 22.05 -16.09 25.98
C ASN A 833 22.46 -15.68 27.42
N ARG A 834 22.95 -14.46 27.62
CA ARG A 834 23.29 -13.93 28.94
C ARG A 834 22.10 -13.20 29.60
N CYS A 835 21.10 -12.82 28.81
CA CYS A 835 19.95 -12.08 29.29
C CYS A 835 19.08 -12.95 30.20
N VAL A 836 18.79 -12.46 31.40
CA VAL A 836 17.88 -13.08 32.38
C VAL A 836 16.51 -12.43 32.46
N GLY A 837 16.22 -11.46 31.56
CA GLY A 837 14.89 -10.87 31.41
C GLY A 837 14.44 -9.91 32.51
N THR A 838 15.35 -9.23 33.22
CA THR A 838 14.98 -8.24 34.25
C THR A 838 14.32 -6.99 33.69
N ARG A 839 14.48 -6.67 32.38
CA ARG A 839 13.85 -5.56 31.65
C ARG A 839 14.24 -4.15 32.07
N TYR A 840 15.20 -3.97 32.96
CA TYR A 840 15.67 -2.63 33.33
C TYR A 840 16.24 -1.83 32.15
N CYS A 841 16.82 -2.51 31.16
CA CYS A 841 17.22 -1.88 29.90
C CYS A 841 16.05 -1.25 29.14
N SER A 842 14.86 -1.87 29.14
CA SER A 842 13.64 -1.32 28.55
C SER A 842 13.17 -0.06 29.28
N ASN A 843 13.20 -0.09 30.62
CA ASN A 843 12.79 1.04 31.45
C ASN A 843 13.72 2.24 31.24
N ASN A 844 15.05 2.01 31.17
CA ASN A 844 16.05 3.08 31.08
C ASN A 844 16.36 3.53 29.65
N CYS A 845 15.87 2.86 28.62
CA CYS A 845 16.01 3.34 27.26
C CYS A 845 15.16 4.61 27.06
N ALA A 846 15.79 5.76 26.80
CA ALA A 846 15.09 7.01 26.53
C ALA A 846 14.24 6.93 25.25
N TYR A 847 14.72 6.18 24.27
CA TYR A 847 14.06 6.00 22.95
C TYR A 847 13.05 4.87 22.92
N LYS A 848 12.93 4.08 24.01
CA LYS A 848 12.00 2.94 24.13
C LYS A 848 12.13 1.91 23.00
N VAL A 849 13.32 1.65 22.53
CA VAL A 849 13.62 0.67 21.48
C VAL A 849 14.02 -0.71 22.03
N ARG A 850 14.23 -0.82 23.34
CA ARG A 850 14.45 -2.10 24.01
C ARG A 850 13.12 -2.74 24.33
N ARG A 851 12.80 -3.81 23.62
CA ARG A 851 11.55 -4.55 23.72
C ARG A 851 11.81 -5.92 24.33
N PHE A 852 10.86 -6.41 25.10
CA PHE A 852 10.92 -7.73 25.70
C PHE A 852 9.97 -8.67 24.97
N ASN A 853 10.49 -9.81 24.57
CA ASN A 853 9.67 -10.86 23.95
C ASN A 853 8.82 -11.54 25.05
N TRP A 854 7.51 -11.42 24.94
CA TRP A 854 6.55 -11.94 25.90
C TRP A 854 6.04 -13.35 25.57
N PHE A 855 6.59 -13.96 24.52
CA PHE A 855 6.24 -15.33 24.09
C PHE A 855 7.26 -16.36 24.55
#